data_276d10174a6dd725880f06a8396f988c
#
_entry.id   276d10174a6dd725880f06a8396f988c
#
_cell.length_a   1.000
_cell.length_b   1.000
_cell.length_c   1.000
_cell.angle_alpha   90.00
_cell.angle_beta   90.00
_cell.angle_gamma   90.00
#
_symmetry.space_group_name_H-M   'P 1'
#
loop_
_entity.id
_entity.type
_entity.pdbx_description
1 polymer ?
#
loop_
_entity_poly.entity_id
_entity_poly.type
_entity_poly.pdbx_seq_one_letter_code
_entity_poly.pdbx_strand_id
1 'polypeptide(L)'
;TAAVFGTALIAGAVPTLVKSSDRRREYASVLSLVTGVTVCATAIYVTFVKHDEPNQPLIGYQLTDSTLDLPDPSLTGPRDVLHTTYGSGNDRHRPEFGVEAGFVSEAVDGSKLIDNWKGAVGWTRTGYWGFGVDELPVQGRVWYPDGEGPYPLVLIVHGNHSMEDFSDGGYEYLGRLAASRGYIFVSVDENFLNSSLGDLVNPIKPRLEEENDARAWLLLEHLRQWRTWQQTPEHPFDGLVDMSNITLIGHSRGGEAVAIAAHFNRLGHYPDDATLTFDYNFAIKGVVAIAPVDGQYKPRDVGTPMQNVSYFTIHGSMDGDVSSFMGLTQYSRAKLDRSDQFKASLYVHPGNHGQFNTSWGDEDTVLGWGLRKSVIMPPETQRQILSVYVSAFLDALHQDKREYLPIFESARYAAAWLPDGYYINNFQKASTLWLMNFDEDGDPATATHHAGTIHGTDLTKWFESWVNLKARPLESQVLQLAWDDRVNQQPASLNLHLANALDFTSFSALVFSATQSQVSSLPKGFEPDKDASEQDGEQDEGQKDKSPIDWTLQLTDGNGLTASTQLSTVEPLYPQVVEDTRLAQFGYMGSRSEAIMKYYAFPFSSFTPESDAFDRERITAVSFLFDRSKRGSVYIDDVGLARPDDR
;
A
#
# COMPACT_ATOMS: atom_id res chain seq x y z
N THR A 1 -24.46 -9.64 -13.18
CA THR A 1 -24.17 -10.26 -14.51
C THR A 1 -24.76 -11.67 -14.59
N ALA A 2 -24.45 -12.58 -13.64
CA ALA A 2 -24.99 -13.97 -13.67
C ALA A 2 -26.53 -13.98 -13.61
N ALA A 3 -27.16 -13.20 -12.75
CA ALA A 3 -28.62 -13.10 -12.66
C ALA A 3 -29.23 -12.56 -13.97
N VAL A 4 -28.61 -11.56 -14.60
CA VAL A 4 -29.08 -11.02 -15.90
C VAL A 4 -28.95 -12.07 -17.00
N PHE A 5 -27.84 -12.81 -17.05
CA PHE A 5 -27.64 -13.89 -18.02
C PHE A 5 -28.63 -15.04 -17.78
N GLY A 6 -28.84 -15.45 -16.53
CA GLY A 6 -29.81 -16.48 -16.15
C GLY A 6 -31.25 -16.09 -16.52
N THR A 7 -31.65 -14.85 -16.21
CA THR A 7 -33.00 -14.35 -16.58
C THR A 7 -33.19 -14.21 -18.08
N ALA A 8 -32.14 -13.84 -18.85
CA ALA A 8 -32.18 -13.80 -20.30
C ALA A 8 -32.37 -15.19 -20.91
N LEU A 9 -31.69 -16.22 -20.39
CA LEU A 9 -31.89 -17.62 -20.80
C LEU A 9 -33.32 -18.10 -20.53
N ILE A 10 -33.87 -17.79 -19.35
CA ILE A 10 -35.26 -18.13 -19.00
C ILE A 10 -36.25 -17.41 -19.91
N ALA A 11 -36.09 -16.10 -20.11
CA ALA A 11 -36.97 -15.30 -20.93
C ALA A 11 -36.96 -15.72 -22.42
N GLY A 12 -35.82 -16.19 -22.95
CA GLY A 12 -35.71 -16.73 -24.29
C GLY A 12 -36.30 -18.14 -24.45
N ALA A 13 -36.20 -18.97 -23.42
CA ALA A 13 -36.66 -20.36 -23.44
C ALA A 13 -38.21 -20.49 -23.33
N VAL A 14 -38.84 -19.72 -22.46
CA VAL A 14 -40.29 -19.84 -22.18
C VAL A 14 -41.18 -19.62 -23.41
N PRO A 15 -41.04 -18.56 -24.23
CA PRO A 15 -41.87 -18.38 -25.43
C PRO A 15 -41.67 -19.49 -26.47
N THR A 16 -40.46 -20.04 -26.57
CA THR A 16 -40.13 -21.11 -27.50
C THR A 16 -40.75 -22.43 -27.09
N LEU A 17 -40.76 -22.76 -25.81
CA LEU A 17 -41.44 -23.94 -25.24
C LEU A 17 -42.96 -23.91 -25.50
N VAL A 18 -43.59 -22.73 -25.38
CA VAL A 18 -45.02 -22.57 -25.58
C VAL A 18 -45.45 -22.67 -27.06
N LYS A 19 -44.56 -22.33 -28.00
CA LYS A 19 -44.91 -22.18 -29.42
C LYS A 19 -44.27 -23.26 -30.36
N SER A 20 -43.38 -24.10 -29.85
CA SER A 20 -42.64 -25.05 -30.70
C SER A 20 -43.37 -26.36 -30.87
N SER A 21 -43.47 -26.85 -32.10
CA SER A 21 -43.88 -28.23 -32.46
C SER A 21 -42.69 -29.11 -32.86
N ASP A 22 -41.46 -28.60 -32.75
CA ASP A 22 -40.20 -29.30 -33.10
C ASP A 22 -39.52 -29.79 -31.84
N ARG A 23 -39.38 -31.10 -31.68
CA ARG A 23 -38.76 -31.71 -30.50
C ARG A 23 -37.34 -31.25 -30.23
N ARG A 24 -36.55 -30.95 -31.26
CA ARG A 24 -35.17 -30.42 -31.06
C ARG A 24 -35.17 -29.04 -30.41
N ARG A 25 -36.06 -28.16 -30.86
CA ARG A 25 -36.21 -26.83 -30.26
C ARG A 25 -36.78 -26.90 -28.83
N GLU A 26 -37.67 -27.85 -28.60
CA GLU A 26 -38.22 -28.10 -27.25
C GLU A 26 -37.11 -28.54 -26.28
N TYR A 27 -36.25 -29.51 -26.65
CA TYR A 27 -35.11 -29.93 -25.82
C TYR A 27 -34.10 -28.80 -25.62
N ALA A 28 -33.79 -28.02 -26.64
CA ALA A 28 -32.88 -26.87 -26.49
C ALA A 28 -33.45 -25.81 -25.53
N SER A 29 -34.76 -25.56 -25.61
CA SER A 29 -35.45 -24.60 -24.73
C SER A 29 -35.54 -25.11 -23.29
N VAL A 30 -35.78 -26.40 -23.06
CA VAL A 30 -35.76 -27.03 -21.74
C VAL A 30 -34.34 -26.90 -21.14
N LEU A 31 -33.31 -27.23 -21.91
CA LEU A 31 -31.93 -27.09 -21.46
C LEU A 31 -31.59 -25.64 -21.10
N SER A 32 -31.99 -24.66 -21.94
CA SER A 32 -31.80 -23.24 -21.67
C SER A 32 -32.53 -22.77 -20.42
N LEU A 33 -33.77 -23.25 -20.20
CA LEU A 33 -34.55 -22.93 -19.02
C LEU A 33 -33.88 -23.51 -17.76
N VAL A 34 -33.49 -24.79 -17.76
CA VAL A 34 -32.81 -25.43 -16.64
C VAL A 34 -31.51 -24.73 -16.33
N THR A 35 -30.69 -24.43 -17.35
CA THR A 35 -29.44 -23.67 -17.17
C THR A 35 -29.71 -22.29 -16.57
N GLY A 36 -30.69 -21.55 -17.10
CA GLY A 36 -31.05 -20.23 -16.59
C GLY A 36 -31.53 -20.24 -15.13
N VAL A 37 -32.38 -21.23 -14.77
CA VAL A 37 -32.84 -21.41 -13.39
C VAL A 37 -31.67 -21.78 -12.46
N THR A 38 -30.79 -22.69 -12.91
CA THR A 38 -29.62 -23.09 -12.13
C THR A 38 -28.68 -21.91 -11.89
N VAL A 39 -28.41 -21.11 -12.93
CA VAL A 39 -27.56 -19.89 -12.79
C VAL A 39 -28.19 -18.89 -11.82
N CYS A 40 -29.50 -18.63 -11.92
CA CYS A 40 -30.20 -17.75 -10.99
C CYS A 40 -30.19 -18.31 -9.56
N ALA A 41 -30.48 -19.60 -9.39
CA ALA A 41 -30.48 -20.24 -8.07
C ALA A 41 -29.09 -20.23 -7.43
N THR A 42 -28.03 -20.51 -8.23
CA THR A 42 -26.65 -20.43 -7.76
C THR A 42 -26.27 -18.99 -7.39
N ALA A 43 -26.67 -18.00 -8.18
CA ALA A 43 -26.41 -16.59 -7.86
C ALA A 43 -27.12 -16.17 -6.56
N ILE A 44 -28.39 -16.58 -6.37
CA ILE A 44 -29.15 -16.34 -5.13
C ILE A 44 -28.47 -17.07 -3.95
N TYR A 45 -28.14 -18.35 -4.12
CA TYR A 45 -27.47 -19.13 -3.08
C TYR A 45 -26.16 -18.47 -2.65
N VAL A 46 -25.26 -18.11 -3.58
CA VAL A 46 -23.99 -17.45 -3.29
C VAL A 46 -24.18 -16.08 -2.64
N THR A 47 -25.27 -15.37 -2.97
CA THR A 47 -25.56 -14.03 -2.41
C THR A 47 -26.11 -14.10 -0.98
N PHE A 48 -26.95 -15.11 -0.67
CA PHE A 48 -27.71 -15.19 0.58
C PHE A 48 -27.27 -16.33 1.52
N VAL A 49 -26.33 -17.20 1.10
CA VAL A 49 -25.75 -18.17 2.04
C VAL A 49 -25.09 -17.41 3.18
N LYS A 50 -25.57 -17.64 4.40
CA LYS A 50 -24.85 -17.24 5.61
C LYS A 50 -23.56 -18.05 5.63
N HIS A 51 -22.45 -17.38 5.41
CA HIS A 51 -21.15 -17.96 5.72
C HIS A 51 -21.01 -17.99 7.24
N ASP A 52 -20.36 -19.01 7.77
CA ASP A 52 -19.91 -19.04 9.15
C ASP A 52 -19.13 -17.74 9.44
N GLU A 53 -19.11 -17.32 10.70
CA GLU A 53 -18.36 -16.15 11.17
C GLU A 53 -17.03 -16.04 10.42
N PRO A 54 -16.63 -14.85 9.96
CA PRO A 54 -15.36 -14.71 9.29
C PRO A 54 -14.29 -15.37 10.12
N ASN A 55 -13.44 -16.14 9.46
CA ASN A 55 -12.26 -16.73 10.07
C ASN A 55 -11.42 -15.57 10.59
N GLN A 56 -11.69 -15.11 11.82
CA GLN A 56 -10.98 -13.99 12.42
C GLN A 56 -9.55 -14.49 12.74
N PRO A 57 -8.55 -14.21 11.90
CA PRO A 57 -7.17 -14.62 12.19
C PRO A 57 -6.60 -13.88 13.41
N LEU A 58 -7.37 -12.99 14.00
CA LEU A 58 -6.96 -12.02 15.00
C LEU A 58 -7.82 -12.11 16.26
N ILE A 59 -8.22 -13.34 16.63
CA ILE A 59 -8.94 -13.56 17.89
C ILE A 59 -8.11 -12.97 19.05
N GLY A 60 -8.71 -12.00 19.75
CA GLY A 60 -8.06 -11.34 20.91
C GLY A 60 -7.20 -10.14 20.54
N TYR A 61 -7.09 -9.75 19.27
CA TYR A 61 -6.41 -8.50 18.93
C TYR A 61 -7.22 -7.30 19.45
N GLN A 62 -6.53 -6.41 20.12
CA GLN A 62 -7.02 -5.08 20.47
C GLN A 62 -5.89 -4.09 20.21
N LEU A 63 -6.20 -3.02 19.49
CA LEU A 63 -5.24 -1.94 19.30
C LEU A 63 -4.95 -1.30 20.66
N THR A 64 -3.72 -1.44 21.15
CA THR A 64 -3.30 -0.83 22.41
C THR A 64 -3.29 0.68 22.23
N ASP A 65 -4.02 1.40 23.07
CA ASP A 65 -4.06 2.85 23.04
C ASP A 65 -2.79 3.43 23.68
N SER A 66 -1.97 4.05 22.86
CA SER A 66 -0.79 4.84 23.23
C SER A 66 -0.78 6.14 22.42
N THR A 67 -1.98 6.65 22.11
CA THR A 67 -2.16 7.84 21.27
C THR A 67 -1.27 8.99 21.74
N LEU A 68 -0.63 9.65 20.80
CA LEU A 68 0.22 10.81 21.06
C LEU A 68 -0.59 11.93 21.70
N ASP A 69 0.02 12.65 22.65
CA ASP A 69 -0.57 13.88 23.22
C ASP A 69 -0.42 15.05 22.22
N LEU A 70 -1.04 14.89 21.06
CA LEU A 70 -1.04 15.84 19.95
C LEU A 70 -2.47 16.01 19.43
N PRO A 71 -2.77 17.11 18.73
CA PRO A 71 -4.05 17.27 18.03
C PRO A 71 -4.26 16.17 16.99
N ASP A 72 -5.49 15.65 16.88
CA ASP A 72 -5.87 14.72 15.82
C ASP A 72 -5.62 15.36 14.44
N PRO A 73 -4.75 14.80 13.61
CA PRO A 73 -4.39 15.39 12.32
C PRO A 73 -5.51 15.32 11.27
N SER A 74 -6.55 14.53 11.50
CA SER A 74 -7.72 14.45 10.62
C SER A 74 -8.77 15.53 10.89
N LEU A 75 -8.61 16.31 11.93
CA LEU A 75 -9.51 17.43 12.21
C LEU A 75 -9.22 18.62 11.29
N THR A 76 -10.30 19.29 10.90
CA THR A 76 -10.24 20.54 10.12
C THR A 76 -9.34 21.56 10.81
N GLY A 77 -8.42 22.15 10.06
CA GLY A 77 -7.52 23.20 10.54
C GLY A 77 -8.22 24.55 10.70
N PRO A 78 -7.49 25.57 11.19
CA PRO A 78 -8.09 26.87 11.55
C PRO A 78 -8.33 27.83 10.36
N ARG A 79 -7.96 27.46 9.14
CA ARG A 79 -8.05 28.37 7.98
C ARG A 79 -9.35 28.18 7.22
N ASP A 80 -9.91 29.25 6.72
CA ASP A 80 -10.98 29.20 5.74
C ASP A 80 -10.47 28.65 4.42
N VAL A 81 -11.32 27.91 3.72
CA VAL A 81 -10.95 27.18 2.50
C VAL A 81 -11.65 27.80 1.28
N LEU A 82 -10.84 28.22 0.33
CA LEU A 82 -11.28 28.65 -0.99
C LEU A 82 -11.20 27.49 -1.97
N HIS A 83 -12.00 27.54 -3.02
CA HIS A 83 -12.04 26.54 -4.08
C HIS A 83 -12.08 27.22 -5.45
N THR A 84 -11.34 26.66 -6.39
CA THR A 84 -11.36 27.05 -7.80
C THR A 84 -11.05 25.85 -8.69
N THR A 85 -11.11 26.05 -10.00
CA THR A 85 -10.75 25.04 -11.01
C THR A 85 -9.89 25.70 -12.09
N TYR A 86 -9.11 24.89 -12.77
CA TYR A 86 -8.42 25.29 -13.98
C TYR A 86 -8.53 24.22 -15.06
N GLY A 87 -8.49 24.64 -16.33
CA GLY A 87 -8.59 23.73 -17.46
C GLY A 87 -8.46 24.44 -18.79
N SER A 88 -8.73 23.74 -19.88
CA SER A 88 -8.59 24.26 -21.24
C SER A 88 -9.53 25.44 -21.59
N GLY A 89 -10.57 25.67 -20.79
CA GLY A 89 -11.64 26.61 -21.12
C GLY A 89 -12.64 26.10 -22.16
N ASN A 90 -12.44 24.89 -22.69
CA ASN A 90 -13.20 24.31 -23.79
C ASN A 90 -13.67 22.87 -23.55
N ASP A 91 -13.58 22.35 -22.33
CA ASP A 91 -14.03 20.99 -22.02
C ASP A 91 -15.53 20.85 -22.33
N ARG A 92 -15.91 19.80 -23.08
CA ARG A 92 -17.27 19.58 -23.57
C ARG A 92 -18.19 18.91 -22.56
N HIS A 93 -17.61 18.17 -21.62
CA HIS A 93 -18.33 17.35 -20.67
C HIS A 93 -18.33 17.96 -19.26
N ARG A 94 -17.39 18.87 -19.01
CA ARG A 94 -17.08 19.40 -17.68
C ARG A 94 -17.02 20.93 -17.72
N PRO A 95 -18.16 21.62 -17.49
CA PRO A 95 -18.19 23.09 -17.50
C PRO A 95 -17.16 23.73 -16.59
N GLU A 96 -16.84 23.09 -15.44
CA GLU A 96 -15.86 23.55 -14.47
C GLU A 96 -14.41 23.58 -15.00
N PHE A 97 -14.10 22.86 -16.08
CA PHE A 97 -12.82 22.91 -16.82
C PHE A 97 -12.98 23.57 -18.19
N GLY A 98 -14.21 23.83 -18.57
CA GLY A 98 -14.62 24.56 -19.75
C GLY A 98 -14.90 26.04 -19.45
N VAL A 99 -16.09 26.49 -19.81
CA VAL A 99 -16.53 27.91 -19.73
C VAL A 99 -16.59 28.47 -18.30
N GLU A 100 -16.63 27.60 -17.28
CA GLU A 100 -16.67 27.96 -15.86
C GLU A 100 -15.32 27.81 -15.18
N ALA A 101 -14.25 27.50 -15.94
CA ALA A 101 -12.91 27.39 -15.38
C ALA A 101 -12.47 28.72 -14.77
N GLY A 102 -11.99 28.69 -13.53
CA GLY A 102 -11.48 29.88 -12.85
C GLY A 102 -10.22 30.43 -13.53
N PHE A 103 -9.41 29.52 -14.11
CA PHE A 103 -8.18 29.86 -14.86
C PHE A 103 -8.08 28.96 -16.09
N VAL A 104 -7.54 29.54 -17.18
CA VAL A 104 -7.23 28.77 -18.39
C VAL A 104 -5.76 28.31 -18.31
N SER A 105 -5.54 27.02 -18.57
CA SER A 105 -4.22 26.39 -18.68
C SER A 105 -3.86 26.12 -20.14
N GLU A 106 -2.58 26.01 -20.43
CA GLU A 106 -2.10 25.60 -21.74
C GLU A 106 -2.20 24.08 -21.89
N ALA A 107 -2.62 23.63 -23.09
CA ALA A 107 -2.60 22.21 -23.44
C ALA A 107 -1.16 21.75 -23.73
N VAL A 108 -0.92 20.44 -23.61
CA VAL A 108 0.39 19.83 -23.82
C VAL A 108 0.33 18.70 -24.84
N ASP A 109 1.44 18.51 -25.58
CA ASP A 109 1.55 17.47 -26.60
C ASP A 109 2.07 16.15 -25.99
N GLY A 110 1.17 15.16 -25.84
CA GLY A 110 1.45 13.83 -25.33
C GLY A 110 1.79 12.79 -26.41
N SER A 111 1.93 13.17 -27.67
CA SER A 111 2.10 12.25 -28.81
C SER A 111 3.33 11.33 -28.72
N LYS A 112 4.35 11.71 -27.92
CA LYS A 112 5.55 10.91 -27.70
C LYS A 112 5.43 9.90 -26.56
N LEU A 113 4.38 10.00 -25.75
CA LEU A 113 4.14 9.13 -24.60
C LEU A 113 2.96 8.18 -24.84
N ILE A 114 1.96 8.59 -25.64
CA ILE A 114 0.73 7.83 -25.84
C ILE A 114 0.64 7.32 -27.26
N ASP A 115 1.24 6.18 -27.51
CA ASP A 115 1.29 5.58 -28.85
C ASP A 115 -0.06 5.12 -29.39
N ASN A 116 -0.97 4.71 -28.51
CA ASN A 116 -2.23 4.05 -28.88
C ASN A 116 -3.40 5.01 -29.12
N TRP A 117 -3.21 6.32 -28.97
CA TRP A 117 -4.24 7.31 -29.34
C TRP A 117 -4.27 7.53 -30.87
N LYS A 118 -4.40 6.42 -31.61
CA LYS A 118 -4.34 6.36 -33.10
C LYS A 118 -5.50 5.52 -33.65
N GLY A 119 -5.77 5.66 -34.95
CA GLY A 119 -6.77 4.86 -35.66
C GLY A 119 -8.17 5.02 -35.06
N ALA A 120 -8.91 3.92 -34.91
CA ALA A 120 -10.28 3.94 -34.39
C ALA A 120 -10.35 4.36 -32.92
N VAL A 121 -9.38 3.98 -32.09
CA VAL A 121 -9.30 4.36 -30.67
C VAL A 121 -9.07 5.86 -30.56
N GLY A 122 -8.09 6.41 -31.27
CA GLY A 122 -7.83 7.84 -31.30
C GLY A 122 -9.01 8.63 -31.82
N TRP A 123 -9.62 8.16 -32.91
CA TRP A 123 -10.79 8.84 -33.50
C TRP A 123 -11.99 8.89 -32.52
N THR A 124 -12.29 7.81 -31.79
CA THR A 124 -13.40 7.78 -30.84
C THR A 124 -13.13 8.66 -29.63
N ARG A 125 -11.90 8.63 -29.07
CA ARG A 125 -11.51 9.46 -27.93
C ARG A 125 -11.49 10.94 -28.29
N THR A 126 -10.87 11.31 -29.41
CA THR A 126 -10.86 12.69 -29.91
C THR A 126 -12.27 13.18 -30.23
N GLY A 127 -13.13 12.31 -30.79
CA GLY A 127 -14.54 12.64 -31.03
C GLY A 127 -15.33 12.88 -29.75
N TYR A 128 -15.09 12.09 -28.70
CA TYR A 128 -15.72 12.25 -27.39
C TYR A 128 -15.19 13.50 -26.67
N TRP A 129 -13.89 13.58 -26.43
CA TRP A 129 -13.30 14.65 -25.65
C TRP A 129 -13.22 16.00 -26.37
N GLY A 130 -13.04 16.00 -27.69
CA GLY A 130 -12.91 17.21 -28.51
C GLY A 130 -11.50 17.72 -28.67
N PHE A 131 -10.50 16.98 -28.16
CA PHE A 131 -9.08 17.23 -28.33
C PHE A 131 -8.34 15.95 -28.72
N GLY A 132 -7.17 16.08 -29.35
CA GLY A 132 -6.29 14.98 -29.69
C GLY A 132 -5.20 14.77 -28.65
N VAL A 133 -4.34 13.75 -28.90
CA VAL A 133 -3.18 13.47 -28.04
C VAL A 133 -2.14 14.58 -28.07
N ASP A 134 -2.16 15.41 -29.10
CA ASP A 134 -1.30 16.59 -29.31
C ASP A 134 -1.80 17.86 -28.59
N GLU A 135 -2.98 17.80 -27.95
CA GLU A 135 -3.62 18.91 -27.23
C GLU A 135 -4.22 18.44 -25.90
N LEU A 136 -3.50 17.64 -25.12
CA LEU A 136 -3.99 17.14 -23.83
C LEU A 136 -4.18 18.30 -22.84
N PRO A 137 -5.35 18.37 -22.18
CA PRO A 137 -5.62 19.43 -21.22
C PRO A 137 -4.83 19.19 -19.91
N VAL A 138 -4.36 20.28 -19.32
CA VAL A 138 -3.83 20.32 -17.95
C VAL A 138 -4.92 20.91 -17.06
N GLN A 139 -5.69 20.07 -16.36
CA GLN A 139 -6.90 20.51 -15.66
C GLN A 139 -7.06 19.87 -14.29
N GLY A 140 -7.67 20.61 -13.34
CA GLY A 140 -7.85 20.11 -11.98
C GLY A 140 -8.68 21.02 -11.08
N ARG A 141 -9.06 20.46 -9.92
CA ARG A 141 -9.76 21.15 -8.83
C ARG A 141 -8.74 21.59 -7.79
N VAL A 142 -8.94 22.78 -7.26
CA VAL A 142 -8.00 23.39 -6.30
C VAL A 142 -8.74 23.79 -5.04
N TRP A 143 -8.26 23.32 -3.89
CA TRP A 143 -8.62 23.83 -2.56
C TRP A 143 -7.41 24.49 -1.96
N TYR A 144 -7.55 25.70 -1.43
CA TYR A 144 -6.44 26.46 -0.90
C TYR A 144 -6.87 27.34 0.27
N PRO A 145 -5.96 27.72 1.17
CA PRO A 145 -6.28 28.59 2.30
C PRO A 145 -6.65 30.00 1.85
N ASP A 146 -7.62 30.61 2.52
CA ASP A 146 -7.81 32.06 2.48
C ASP A 146 -6.73 32.72 3.35
N GLY A 147 -5.85 33.52 2.77
CA GLY A 147 -4.78 34.23 3.46
C GLY A 147 -3.49 34.36 2.65
N GLU A 148 -2.49 34.93 3.31
CA GLU A 148 -1.16 35.14 2.73
C GLU A 148 -0.33 33.86 2.79
N GLY A 149 0.29 33.47 1.66
CA GLY A 149 1.20 32.33 1.53
C GLY A 149 2.65 32.67 1.95
N PRO A 150 3.66 31.94 1.46
CA PRO A 150 3.49 30.82 0.54
C PRO A 150 3.06 29.52 1.24
N TYR A 151 2.26 28.69 0.54
CA TYR A 151 1.76 27.41 1.03
C TYR A 151 2.36 26.25 0.23
N PRO A 152 2.74 25.13 0.89
CA PRO A 152 3.17 23.91 0.20
C PRO A 152 2.12 23.40 -0.79
N LEU A 153 2.58 22.82 -1.90
CA LEU A 153 1.74 22.33 -2.98
C LEU A 153 1.60 20.81 -2.92
N VAL A 154 0.37 20.34 -2.95
CA VAL A 154 0.03 18.92 -2.95
C VAL A 154 -0.80 18.62 -4.20
N LEU A 155 -0.36 17.69 -5.04
CA LEU A 155 -1.13 17.17 -6.16
C LEU A 155 -1.59 15.75 -5.87
N ILE A 156 -2.87 15.45 -6.14
CA ILE A 156 -3.39 14.08 -6.14
C ILE A 156 -3.89 13.72 -7.53
N VAL A 157 -3.55 12.51 -7.98
CA VAL A 157 -4.04 11.93 -9.23
C VAL A 157 -4.76 10.60 -8.96
N HIS A 158 -5.90 10.43 -9.64
CA HIS A 158 -6.70 9.21 -9.59
C HIS A 158 -6.09 8.08 -10.45
N GLY A 159 -6.61 6.86 -10.29
CA GLY A 159 -6.29 5.72 -11.14
C GLY A 159 -7.22 5.56 -12.33
N ASN A 160 -7.20 4.34 -12.90
CA ASN A 160 -8.06 4.00 -14.02
C ASN A 160 -9.47 3.63 -13.52
N HIS A 161 -10.46 4.26 -14.12
CA HIS A 161 -11.89 3.98 -13.95
C HIS A 161 -12.58 4.09 -15.32
N SER A 162 -13.91 4.20 -15.39
CA SER A 162 -14.55 4.59 -16.65
C SER A 162 -14.21 6.05 -16.98
N MET A 163 -13.83 6.36 -18.21
CA MET A 163 -13.56 7.75 -18.61
C MET A 163 -14.81 8.63 -18.59
N GLU A 164 -15.99 8.01 -18.58
CA GLU A 164 -17.29 8.67 -18.48
C GLU A 164 -17.74 8.92 -17.03
N ASP A 165 -17.00 8.37 -16.03
CA ASP A 165 -17.28 8.50 -14.60
C ASP A 165 -16.10 9.20 -13.91
N PHE A 166 -16.26 10.49 -13.65
CA PHE A 166 -15.18 11.39 -13.29
C PHE A 166 -14.69 11.17 -11.85
N SER A 167 -13.39 10.92 -11.70
CA SER A 167 -12.77 10.48 -10.47
C SER A 167 -12.15 11.59 -9.62
N ASP A 168 -11.80 12.72 -10.23
CA ASP A 168 -11.06 13.82 -9.59
C ASP A 168 -11.83 14.48 -8.43
N GLY A 169 -13.17 14.56 -8.52
CA GLY A 169 -14.01 15.09 -7.44
C GLY A 169 -14.00 14.26 -6.17
N GLY A 170 -13.63 12.98 -6.27
CA GLY A 170 -13.68 12.02 -5.17
C GLY A 170 -12.68 12.26 -4.04
N TYR A 171 -11.76 13.22 -4.18
CA TYR A 171 -10.78 13.60 -3.16
C TYR A 171 -11.05 14.96 -2.51
N GLU A 172 -12.23 15.54 -2.72
CA GLU A 172 -12.60 16.84 -2.12
C GLU A 172 -12.40 16.85 -0.60
N TYR A 173 -12.72 15.75 0.10
CA TYR A 173 -12.56 15.66 1.56
C TYR A 173 -11.11 15.87 2.02
N LEU A 174 -10.12 15.29 1.29
CA LEU A 174 -8.70 15.53 1.54
C LEU A 174 -8.30 16.96 1.16
N GLY A 175 -8.81 17.46 0.03
CA GLY A 175 -8.53 18.81 -0.43
C GLY A 175 -8.95 19.86 0.57
N ARG A 176 -10.19 19.78 1.08
CA ARG A 176 -10.69 20.68 2.12
C ARG A 176 -9.92 20.56 3.42
N LEU A 177 -9.62 19.34 3.85
CA LEU A 177 -8.83 19.10 5.05
C LEU A 177 -7.44 19.72 4.94
N ALA A 178 -6.70 19.40 3.86
CA ALA A 178 -5.35 19.92 3.64
C ALA A 178 -5.34 21.45 3.54
N ALA A 179 -6.27 22.04 2.78
CA ALA A 179 -6.37 23.49 2.64
C ALA A 179 -6.64 24.18 3.98
N SER A 180 -7.56 23.65 4.79
CA SER A 180 -7.81 24.20 6.14
C SER A 180 -6.57 24.17 7.05
N ARG A 181 -5.60 23.28 6.75
CA ARG A 181 -4.35 23.10 7.49
C ARG A 181 -3.17 23.86 6.87
N GLY A 182 -3.36 24.59 5.78
CA GLY A 182 -2.34 25.46 5.19
C GLY A 182 -1.61 24.89 3.99
N TYR A 183 -2.28 24.07 3.18
CA TYR A 183 -1.74 23.51 1.94
C TYR A 183 -2.57 23.96 0.74
N ILE A 184 -1.95 24.14 -0.41
CA ILE A 184 -2.66 24.18 -1.69
C ILE A 184 -2.79 22.74 -2.15
N PHE A 185 -4.01 22.25 -2.28
CA PHE A 185 -4.31 20.88 -2.69
C PHE A 185 -5.02 20.85 -4.04
N VAL A 186 -4.45 20.10 -4.96
CA VAL A 186 -4.92 20.00 -6.35
C VAL A 186 -5.31 18.58 -6.66
N SER A 187 -6.57 18.34 -7.02
CA SER A 187 -6.99 17.07 -7.59
C SER A 187 -6.94 17.17 -9.11
N VAL A 188 -5.97 16.47 -9.68
CA VAL A 188 -5.68 16.44 -11.12
C VAL A 188 -6.71 15.56 -11.83
N ASP A 189 -7.22 16.03 -12.95
CA ASP A 189 -8.09 15.26 -13.83
C ASP A 189 -7.31 14.67 -15.00
N GLU A 190 -7.24 13.36 -15.05
CA GLU A 190 -6.69 12.56 -16.14
C GLU A 190 -7.71 11.51 -16.63
N ASN A 191 -9.03 11.77 -16.48
CA ASN A 191 -10.07 10.84 -16.89
C ASN A 191 -10.02 10.51 -18.39
N PHE A 192 -9.46 11.38 -19.20
CA PHE A 192 -9.27 11.14 -20.64
C PHE A 192 -8.26 10.02 -20.94
N LEU A 193 -7.43 9.62 -19.97
CA LEU A 193 -6.54 8.45 -20.04
C LEU A 193 -7.21 7.16 -19.54
N ASN A 194 -8.36 7.24 -18.89
CA ASN A 194 -9.09 6.10 -18.35
C ASN A 194 -9.68 5.19 -19.44
N SER A 195 -10.06 3.98 -19.05
CA SER A 195 -10.73 3.01 -19.92
C SER A 195 -12.09 3.52 -20.36
N SER A 196 -12.42 3.34 -21.65
CA SER A 196 -13.76 3.65 -22.19
C SER A 196 -14.68 2.43 -22.11
N LEU A 197 -16.01 2.65 -22.15
CA LEU A 197 -16.97 1.55 -22.31
C LEU A 197 -16.71 0.76 -23.62
N GLY A 198 -16.19 1.42 -24.66
CA GLY A 198 -15.79 0.79 -25.91
C GLY A 198 -14.66 -0.23 -25.73
N ASP A 199 -13.75 0.00 -24.79
CA ASP A 199 -12.65 -0.92 -24.47
C ASP A 199 -13.14 -2.21 -23.81
N LEU A 200 -14.23 -2.15 -23.03
CA LEU A 200 -14.86 -3.31 -22.38
C LEU A 200 -15.61 -4.21 -23.36
N VAL A 201 -16.17 -3.64 -24.43
CA VAL A 201 -16.97 -4.38 -25.43
C VAL A 201 -16.11 -5.01 -26.51
N ASN A 202 -14.87 -4.59 -26.67
CA ASN A 202 -13.97 -5.08 -27.71
C ASN A 202 -12.64 -5.58 -27.16
N PRO A 203 -12.59 -6.83 -26.65
CA PRO A 203 -11.37 -7.40 -26.04
C PRO A 203 -10.21 -7.61 -27.04
N ILE A 204 -10.43 -7.40 -28.34
CA ILE A 204 -9.44 -7.61 -29.41
C ILE A 204 -8.77 -6.29 -29.83
N LYS A 205 -9.27 -5.14 -29.40
CA LYS A 205 -8.69 -3.83 -29.73
C LYS A 205 -7.85 -3.30 -28.55
N PRO A 206 -6.70 -2.67 -28.87
CA PRO A 206 -5.85 -2.11 -27.83
C PRO A 206 -6.61 -1.03 -27.04
N ARG A 207 -6.64 -1.20 -25.72
CA ARG A 207 -6.86 -0.13 -24.74
C ARG A 207 -5.74 0.89 -24.92
N LEU A 208 -5.84 2.05 -24.27
CA LEU A 208 -4.62 2.80 -24.00
C LEU A 208 -3.75 1.89 -23.12
N GLU A 209 -2.68 1.39 -23.68
CA GLU A 209 -1.68 0.58 -22.99
C GLU A 209 -0.56 1.53 -22.55
N GLU A 210 0.06 1.22 -21.41
CA GLU A 210 1.24 1.94 -20.92
C GLU A 210 1.03 3.44 -20.64
N GLU A 211 -0.19 3.85 -20.26
CA GLU A 211 -0.47 5.27 -19.98
C GLU A 211 0.11 5.79 -18.64
N ASN A 212 0.76 4.96 -17.81
CA ASN A 212 1.24 5.37 -16.50
C ASN A 212 2.45 6.33 -16.55
N ASP A 213 3.27 6.22 -17.57
CA ASP A 213 4.33 7.19 -17.86
C ASP A 213 3.76 8.53 -18.33
N ALA A 214 2.70 8.50 -19.16
CA ALA A 214 2.00 9.70 -19.57
C ALA A 214 1.30 10.40 -18.40
N ARG A 215 0.67 9.65 -17.46
CA ARG A 215 0.13 10.17 -16.21
C ARG A 215 1.20 10.85 -15.36
N ALA A 216 2.34 10.20 -15.22
CA ALA A 216 3.48 10.73 -14.48
C ALA A 216 4.03 12.01 -15.11
N TRP A 217 4.15 12.03 -16.43
CA TRP A 217 4.58 13.21 -17.17
C TRP A 217 3.59 14.38 -17.03
N LEU A 218 2.28 14.12 -17.15
CA LEU A 218 1.26 15.14 -16.95
C LEU A 218 1.32 15.78 -15.56
N LEU A 219 1.59 15.01 -14.49
CA LEU A 219 1.81 15.59 -13.16
C LEU A 219 2.94 16.62 -13.16
N LEU A 220 4.05 16.37 -13.89
CA LEU A 220 5.14 17.32 -14.01
C LEU A 220 4.77 18.55 -14.86
N GLU A 221 3.91 18.37 -15.87
CA GLU A 221 3.33 19.49 -16.63
C GLU A 221 2.41 20.35 -15.75
N HIS A 222 1.61 19.73 -14.86
CA HIS A 222 0.87 20.47 -13.85
C HIS A 222 1.82 21.31 -12.98
N LEU A 223 2.90 20.74 -12.46
CA LEU A 223 3.89 21.47 -11.67
C LEU A 223 4.55 22.61 -12.46
N ARG A 224 4.76 22.42 -13.77
CA ARG A 224 5.26 23.48 -14.66
C ARG A 224 4.26 24.63 -14.76
N GLN A 225 2.99 24.33 -14.93
CA GLN A 225 1.92 25.32 -14.97
C GLN A 225 1.82 26.10 -13.64
N TRP A 226 1.88 25.40 -12.50
CA TRP A 226 1.89 26.00 -11.17
C TRP A 226 3.12 26.89 -10.94
N ARG A 227 4.29 26.48 -11.38
CA ARG A 227 5.52 27.30 -11.34
C ARG A 227 5.36 28.59 -12.15
N THR A 228 4.69 28.53 -13.29
CA THR A 228 4.41 29.70 -14.12
C THR A 228 3.44 30.66 -13.42
N TRP A 229 2.32 30.16 -12.90
CA TRP A 229 1.32 30.98 -12.20
C TRP A 229 1.89 31.66 -10.94
N GLN A 230 2.68 30.96 -10.17
CA GLN A 230 3.31 31.51 -8.97
C GLN A 230 4.30 32.65 -9.27
N GLN A 231 4.76 32.78 -10.52
CA GLN A 231 5.68 33.80 -10.96
C GLN A 231 5.02 34.85 -11.88
N THR A 232 3.75 34.70 -12.18
CA THR A 232 3.01 35.61 -13.06
C THR A 232 2.40 36.74 -12.24
N PRO A 233 2.86 38.02 -12.41
CA PRO A 233 2.29 39.15 -11.68
C PRO A 233 0.78 39.26 -11.89
N GLU A 234 0.06 39.65 -10.84
CA GLU A 234 -1.38 39.79 -10.80
C GLU A 234 -2.19 38.46 -10.93
N HIS A 235 -1.51 37.33 -11.10
CA HIS A 235 -2.21 36.04 -11.03
C HIS A 235 -2.60 35.74 -9.56
N PRO A 236 -3.79 35.20 -9.27
CA PRO A 236 -4.21 34.92 -7.88
C PRO A 236 -3.29 34.01 -7.08
N PHE A 237 -2.42 33.26 -7.75
CA PHE A 237 -1.38 32.43 -7.11
C PHE A 237 0.02 33.04 -7.15
N ASP A 238 0.17 34.30 -7.57
CA ASP A 238 1.45 35.02 -7.54
C ASP A 238 1.97 35.10 -6.09
N GLY A 239 3.15 34.49 -5.84
CA GLY A 239 3.75 34.43 -4.52
C GLY A 239 3.04 33.56 -3.49
N LEU A 240 1.89 32.93 -3.82
CA LEU A 240 1.10 32.13 -2.89
C LEU A 240 1.60 30.69 -2.74
N VAL A 241 2.32 30.16 -3.73
CA VAL A 241 2.74 28.75 -3.81
C VAL A 241 4.17 28.56 -3.37
N ASP A 242 4.41 27.69 -2.41
CA ASP A 242 5.76 27.25 -2.05
C ASP A 242 6.23 26.08 -2.92
N MET A 243 6.88 26.39 -4.03
CA MET A 243 7.44 25.41 -4.95
C MET A 243 8.67 24.66 -4.40
N SER A 244 9.15 25.03 -3.20
CA SER A 244 10.22 24.29 -2.51
C SER A 244 9.69 23.13 -1.65
N ASN A 245 8.37 23.02 -1.48
CA ASN A 245 7.69 22.03 -0.66
C ASN A 245 6.52 21.40 -1.42
N ILE A 246 6.81 20.34 -2.18
CA ILE A 246 5.83 19.64 -3.03
C ILE A 246 5.65 18.21 -2.55
N THR A 247 4.40 17.73 -2.50
CA THR A 247 4.04 16.33 -2.32
C THR A 247 3.14 15.86 -3.46
N LEU A 248 3.42 14.66 -3.98
CA LEU A 248 2.58 13.98 -4.96
C LEU A 248 1.84 12.83 -4.28
N ILE A 249 0.53 12.74 -4.51
CA ILE A 249 -0.33 11.66 -4.02
C ILE A 249 -0.96 10.98 -5.23
N GLY A 250 -1.02 9.64 -5.23
CA GLY A 250 -1.65 8.91 -6.32
C GLY A 250 -2.43 7.71 -5.82
N HIS A 251 -3.55 7.40 -6.47
CA HIS A 251 -4.39 6.26 -6.15
C HIS A 251 -4.38 5.26 -7.31
N SER A 252 -4.24 3.93 -7.01
CA SER A 252 -4.26 2.88 -8.04
C SER A 252 -3.15 3.10 -9.07
N ARG A 253 -3.46 3.24 -10.37
CA ARG A 253 -2.49 3.61 -11.42
C ARG A 253 -1.83 4.97 -11.15
N GLY A 254 -2.58 5.91 -10.57
CA GLY A 254 -2.01 7.18 -10.11
C GLY A 254 -0.93 6.99 -9.05
N GLY A 255 -1.03 5.94 -8.21
CA GLY A 255 -0.03 5.58 -7.21
C GLY A 255 1.30 5.09 -7.81
N GLU A 256 1.28 4.46 -8.98
CA GLU A 256 2.50 4.20 -9.74
C GLU A 256 2.99 5.48 -10.46
N ALA A 257 2.06 6.25 -11.02
CA ALA A 257 2.39 7.47 -11.74
C ALA A 257 3.16 8.49 -10.88
N VAL A 258 2.81 8.66 -9.59
CA VAL A 258 3.55 9.59 -8.70
C VAL A 258 4.98 9.10 -8.41
N ALA A 259 5.20 7.79 -8.33
CA ALA A 259 6.54 7.23 -8.20
C ALA A 259 7.37 7.44 -9.48
N ILE A 260 6.77 7.23 -10.65
CA ILE A 260 7.38 7.51 -11.95
C ILE A 260 7.67 9.02 -12.10
N ALA A 261 6.74 9.91 -11.72
CA ALA A 261 6.92 11.36 -11.78
C ALA A 261 8.11 11.82 -10.92
N ALA A 262 8.26 11.27 -9.70
CA ALA A 262 9.41 11.55 -8.85
C ALA A 262 10.74 11.13 -9.51
N HIS A 263 10.73 10.05 -10.29
CA HIS A 263 11.88 9.62 -11.07
C HIS A 263 12.12 10.53 -12.29
N PHE A 264 11.11 10.77 -13.13
CA PHE A 264 11.20 11.64 -14.31
C PHE A 264 11.64 13.06 -13.97
N ASN A 265 11.22 13.57 -12.83
CA ASN A 265 11.61 14.89 -12.31
C ASN A 265 13.14 15.09 -12.24
N ARG A 266 13.93 14.03 -12.19
CA ARG A 266 15.39 14.04 -12.07
C ARG A 266 16.13 13.70 -13.38
N LEU A 267 15.39 13.29 -14.40
CA LEU A 267 15.94 12.91 -15.69
C LEU A 267 16.04 14.11 -16.62
N GLY A 268 17.01 14.10 -17.51
CA GLY A 268 17.11 15.08 -18.60
C GLY A 268 16.34 14.67 -19.86
N HIS A 269 15.87 13.41 -19.92
CA HIS A 269 15.21 12.87 -21.11
C HIS A 269 14.20 11.78 -20.71
N TYR A 270 13.18 11.61 -21.52
CA TYR A 270 12.26 10.47 -21.41
C TYR A 270 12.99 9.15 -21.70
N PRO A 271 12.87 8.11 -20.83
CA PRO A 271 13.66 6.89 -20.96
C PRO A 271 13.42 6.10 -22.26
N ASP A 272 12.20 6.14 -22.81
CA ASP A 272 11.82 5.35 -24.00
C ASP A 272 11.97 6.15 -25.31
N ASP A 273 12.06 7.49 -25.25
CA ASP A 273 12.41 8.36 -26.36
C ASP A 273 13.20 9.59 -25.92
N ALA A 274 14.52 9.50 -25.97
CA ALA A 274 15.41 10.60 -25.57
C ALA A 274 15.31 11.87 -26.45
N THR A 275 14.49 11.88 -27.50
CA THR A 275 14.14 13.10 -28.24
C THR A 275 13.17 14.00 -27.49
N LEU A 276 12.49 13.46 -26.47
CA LEU A 276 11.72 14.22 -25.50
C LEU A 276 12.62 14.59 -24.32
N THR A 277 12.91 15.88 -24.16
CA THR A 277 13.77 16.40 -23.09
C THR A 277 12.94 16.81 -21.88
N PHE A 278 13.49 16.55 -20.68
CA PHE A 278 12.93 16.96 -19.41
C PHE A 278 13.78 18.06 -18.77
N ASP A 279 13.12 19.04 -18.19
CA ASP A 279 13.74 20.17 -17.46
C ASP A 279 12.90 20.54 -16.23
N TYR A 280 12.56 19.52 -15.43
CA TYR A 280 11.64 19.72 -14.32
C TYR A 280 12.35 20.14 -13.03
N ASN A 281 13.10 19.27 -12.40
CA ASN A 281 13.88 19.50 -11.17
C ASN A 281 13.07 20.19 -10.04
N PHE A 282 11.81 19.83 -9.88
CA PHE A 282 10.96 20.33 -8.82
C PHE A 282 11.39 19.78 -7.45
N ALA A 283 11.15 20.55 -6.38
CA ALA A 283 11.46 20.13 -5.02
C ALA A 283 10.37 19.19 -4.44
N ILE A 284 10.20 18.03 -5.05
CA ILE A 284 9.29 16.98 -4.56
C ILE A 284 9.93 16.39 -3.29
N LYS A 285 9.27 16.59 -2.14
CA LYS A 285 9.70 16.11 -0.82
C LYS A 285 9.08 14.77 -0.44
N GLY A 286 7.84 14.53 -0.88
CA GLY A 286 7.07 13.37 -0.50
C GLY A 286 6.28 12.78 -1.64
N VAL A 287 6.09 11.45 -1.56
CA VAL A 287 5.22 10.66 -2.43
C VAL A 287 4.30 9.82 -1.55
N VAL A 288 3.01 9.87 -1.82
CA VAL A 288 2.00 9.01 -1.16
C VAL A 288 1.31 8.16 -2.21
N ALA A 289 1.34 6.85 -2.04
CA ALA A 289 0.72 5.88 -2.95
C ALA A 289 -0.43 5.14 -2.26
N ILE A 290 -1.67 5.39 -2.71
CA ILE A 290 -2.90 4.80 -2.16
C ILE A 290 -3.26 3.59 -3.02
N ALA A 291 -3.25 2.39 -2.44
CA ALA A 291 -3.56 1.13 -3.13
C ALA A 291 -2.94 1.04 -4.55
N PRO A 292 -1.62 1.32 -4.70
CA PRO A 292 -1.02 1.49 -6.01
C PRO A 292 -0.91 0.17 -6.76
N VAL A 293 -0.99 0.22 -8.08
CA VAL A 293 -0.35 -0.78 -8.94
C VAL A 293 1.14 -0.53 -8.98
N ASP A 294 1.92 -1.50 -9.48
CA ASP A 294 3.35 -1.33 -9.72
C ASP A 294 3.81 -2.25 -10.85
N GLY A 295 4.63 -1.72 -11.74
CA GLY A 295 5.22 -2.44 -12.87
C GLY A 295 4.38 -2.44 -14.13
N GLN A 296 3.45 -1.51 -14.29
CA GLN A 296 2.82 -1.21 -15.56
C GLN A 296 3.73 -0.35 -16.47
N TYR A 297 4.62 0.44 -15.85
CA TYR A 297 5.72 1.08 -16.58
C TYR A 297 7.07 0.57 -16.07
N LYS A 298 7.85 -0.06 -16.95
CA LYS A 298 9.17 -0.63 -16.65
C LYS A 298 10.14 -0.36 -17.81
N PRO A 299 10.76 0.81 -17.85
CA PRO A 299 11.80 1.07 -18.84
C PRO A 299 12.91 0.00 -18.70
N ARG A 300 13.21 -0.70 -19.78
CA ARG A 300 14.18 -1.82 -19.81
C ARG A 300 13.83 -2.99 -18.85
N ASP A 301 12.55 -3.25 -18.61
CA ASP A 301 12.05 -4.29 -17.68
C ASP A 301 12.46 -4.09 -16.20
N VAL A 302 12.89 -2.89 -15.83
CA VAL A 302 13.30 -2.55 -14.45
C VAL A 302 12.27 -1.62 -13.81
N GLY A 303 11.86 -1.94 -12.58
CA GLY A 303 10.98 -1.09 -11.78
C GLY A 303 11.58 0.30 -11.56
N THR A 304 10.74 1.31 -11.56
CA THR A 304 11.17 2.71 -11.44
C THR A 304 11.75 3.00 -10.05
N PRO A 305 13.00 3.48 -9.94
CA PRO A 305 13.60 3.80 -8.66
C PRO A 305 13.05 5.14 -8.12
N MET A 306 12.91 5.23 -6.80
CA MET A 306 12.64 6.49 -6.09
C MET A 306 13.84 6.89 -5.25
N GLN A 307 14.21 8.17 -5.30
CA GLN A 307 15.35 8.70 -4.56
C GLN A 307 15.05 10.13 -4.09
N ASN A 308 15.61 10.50 -2.94
CA ASN A 308 15.48 11.85 -2.38
C ASN A 308 14.04 12.29 -2.06
N VAL A 309 13.14 11.36 -1.80
CA VAL A 309 11.77 11.62 -1.36
C VAL A 309 11.44 10.76 -0.14
N SER A 310 10.64 11.29 0.79
CA SER A 310 9.95 10.44 1.76
C SER A 310 8.78 9.73 1.08
N TYR A 311 8.51 8.49 1.46
CA TYR A 311 7.51 7.66 0.80
C TYR A 311 6.51 7.09 1.81
N PHE A 312 5.23 7.17 1.50
CA PHE A 312 4.19 6.50 2.25
C PHE A 312 3.26 5.73 1.31
N THR A 313 2.94 4.48 1.66
CA THR A 313 1.95 3.69 0.92
C THR A 313 0.92 3.07 1.86
N ILE A 314 -0.34 3.06 1.43
CA ILE A 314 -1.46 2.47 2.17
C ILE A 314 -2.23 1.51 1.26
N HIS A 315 -2.68 0.36 1.82
CA HIS A 315 -3.40 -0.65 1.08
C HIS A 315 -4.45 -1.33 1.95
N GLY A 316 -5.60 -1.65 1.34
CA GLY A 316 -6.68 -2.39 1.99
C GLY A 316 -6.54 -3.90 1.80
N SER A 317 -6.70 -4.70 2.85
CA SER A 317 -6.59 -6.16 2.77
C SER A 317 -7.68 -6.83 1.92
N MET A 318 -8.81 -6.14 1.73
CA MET A 318 -9.96 -6.59 0.95
C MET A 318 -10.05 -5.85 -0.39
N ASP A 319 -8.88 -5.44 -0.93
CA ASP A 319 -8.78 -4.78 -2.23
C ASP A 319 -9.14 -5.75 -3.37
N GLY A 320 -10.26 -5.48 -4.02
CA GLY A 320 -10.81 -6.30 -5.10
C GLY A 320 -10.33 -5.90 -6.50
N ASP A 321 -9.54 -4.84 -6.62
CA ASP A 321 -8.95 -4.37 -7.87
C ASP A 321 -7.45 -4.67 -7.91
N VAL A 322 -6.68 -4.10 -7.00
CA VAL A 322 -5.26 -4.39 -6.81
C VAL A 322 -5.13 -5.37 -5.64
N SER A 323 -5.34 -6.65 -5.92
CA SER A 323 -5.47 -7.70 -4.89
C SER A 323 -4.18 -7.98 -4.09
N SER A 324 -3.04 -7.40 -4.45
CA SER A 324 -1.74 -7.55 -3.80
C SER A 324 -1.18 -6.20 -3.40
N PHE A 325 -0.52 -6.10 -2.24
CA PHE A 325 0.07 -4.84 -1.76
C PHE A 325 1.31 -4.44 -2.59
N MET A 326 1.09 -4.10 -3.87
CA MET A 326 2.16 -3.73 -4.80
C MET A 326 2.93 -2.48 -4.38
N GLY A 327 2.36 -1.62 -3.52
CA GLY A 327 3.08 -0.48 -2.93
C GLY A 327 4.34 -0.87 -2.15
N LEU A 328 4.41 -2.12 -1.65
CA LEU A 328 5.61 -2.61 -0.98
C LEU A 328 6.80 -2.80 -1.94
N THR A 329 6.55 -3.07 -3.22
CA THR A 329 7.63 -3.13 -4.23
C THR A 329 8.17 -1.74 -4.55
N GLN A 330 7.34 -0.69 -4.50
CA GLN A 330 7.81 0.70 -4.56
C GLN A 330 8.57 1.07 -3.28
N TYR A 331 8.06 0.65 -2.11
CA TYR A 331 8.70 0.85 -0.81
C TYR A 331 10.11 0.27 -0.76
N SER A 332 10.33 -0.96 -1.27
CA SER A 332 11.66 -1.59 -1.31
C SER A 332 12.63 -0.81 -2.19
N ARG A 333 12.17 -0.23 -3.31
CA ARG A 333 13.00 0.58 -4.23
C ARG A 333 13.21 2.03 -3.80
N ALA A 334 12.44 2.53 -2.80
CA ALA A 334 12.62 3.87 -2.27
C ALA A 334 13.90 3.96 -1.43
N LYS A 335 14.87 4.75 -1.92
CA LYS A 335 16.15 5.00 -1.25
C LYS A 335 16.10 6.31 -0.48
N LEU A 336 16.50 6.24 0.78
CA LEU A 336 16.55 7.37 1.69
C LEU A 336 17.99 7.90 1.70
N ASP A 337 18.22 9.01 1.02
CA ASP A 337 19.56 9.56 0.81
C ASP A 337 19.90 10.70 1.81
N ARG A 338 18.91 11.21 2.53
CA ARG A 338 19.03 12.31 3.49
C ARG A 338 18.48 11.90 4.86
N SER A 339 19.11 12.34 5.92
CA SER A 339 18.78 11.98 7.30
C SER A 339 17.37 12.37 7.75
N ASP A 340 16.75 13.36 7.09
CA ASP A 340 15.39 13.83 7.37
C ASP A 340 14.30 12.97 6.69
N GLN A 341 14.69 12.00 5.84
CA GLN A 341 13.77 11.17 5.09
C GLN A 341 13.34 9.92 5.84
N PHE A 342 12.13 9.49 5.55
CA PHE A 342 11.57 8.22 6.02
C PHE A 342 10.71 7.58 4.93
N LYS A 343 10.49 6.28 5.07
CA LYS A 343 9.49 5.56 4.28
C LYS A 343 8.61 4.72 5.20
N ALA A 344 7.32 4.65 4.86
CA ALA A 344 6.31 3.95 5.64
C ALA A 344 5.33 3.18 4.76
N SER A 345 4.80 2.09 5.28
CA SER A 345 3.66 1.41 4.70
C SER A 345 2.59 1.12 5.75
N LEU A 346 1.33 1.10 5.32
CA LEU A 346 0.19 0.78 6.17
C LEU A 346 -0.73 -0.21 5.44
N TYR A 347 -0.90 -1.41 6.01
CA TYR A 347 -1.90 -2.38 5.57
C TYR A 347 -3.10 -2.33 6.49
N VAL A 348 -4.29 -2.12 5.91
CA VAL A 348 -5.52 -1.86 6.65
C VAL A 348 -6.50 -3.01 6.48
N HIS A 349 -6.88 -3.67 7.56
CA HIS A 349 -7.90 -4.72 7.53
C HIS A 349 -9.13 -4.30 8.35
N PRO A 350 -10.33 -4.37 7.77
CA PRO A 350 -10.71 -4.79 6.42
C PRO A 350 -11.02 -3.61 5.46
N GLY A 351 -10.00 -3.00 4.85
CA GLY A 351 -10.15 -1.95 3.83
C GLY A 351 -10.21 -2.50 2.40
N ASN A 352 -10.84 -1.78 1.46
CA ASN A 352 -10.89 -2.11 0.04
C ASN A 352 -10.20 -1.05 -0.85
N HIS A 353 -10.29 -1.22 -2.19
CA HIS A 353 -9.67 -0.32 -3.16
C HIS A 353 -10.41 1.01 -3.29
N GLY A 354 -11.68 0.96 -3.65
CA GLY A 354 -12.43 2.11 -4.15
C GLY A 354 -12.78 3.14 -3.09
N GLN A 355 -13.02 2.74 -1.84
CA GLN A 355 -13.58 3.61 -0.80
C GLN A 355 -12.66 4.76 -0.35
N PHE A 356 -11.39 4.78 -0.75
CA PHE A 356 -10.52 5.94 -0.59
C PHE A 356 -10.93 7.13 -1.48
N ASN A 357 -11.69 6.87 -2.55
CA ASN A 357 -12.28 7.87 -3.43
C ASN A 357 -13.81 7.87 -3.25
N THR A 358 -14.43 9.01 -3.04
CA THR A 358 -15.89 9.08 -2.80
C THR A 358 -16.74 8.77 -4.04
N SER A 359 -16.14 8.84 -5.25
CA SER A 359 -16.83 8.57 -6.51
C SER A 359 -16.81 7.08 -6.91
N TRP A 360 -15.89 6.26 -6.37
CA TRP A 360 -15.70 4.88 -6.85
C TRP A 360 -16.57 3.84 -6.14
N GLY A 361 -17.12 4.15 -4.96
CA GLY A 361 -17.98 3.24 -4.21
C GLY A 361 -17.23 2.04 -3.60
N ASP A 362 -17.99 0.98 -3.31
CA ASP A 362 -17.53 -0.23 -2.60
C ASP A 362 -17.32 -1.45 -3.50
N GLU A 363 -17.57 -1.32 -4.81
CA GLU A 363 -17.58 -2.44 -5.76
C GLU A 363 -16.29 -2.59 -6.56
N ASP A 364 -15.18 -2.16 -6.13
CA ASP A 364 -13.86 -2.17 -6.78
C ASP A 364 -13.89 -2.60 -8.27
N THR A 365 -13.90 -3.92 -8.55
CA THR A 365 -14.04 -4.48 -9.91
C THR A 365 -14.92 -5.72 -9.92
N VAL A 366 -15.14 -6.30 -11.12
CA VAL A 366 -15.82 -7.58 -11.30
C VAL A 366 -15.12 -8.71 -10.53
N LEU A 367 -13.80 -8.66 -10.35
CA LEU A 367 -13.04 -9.61 -9.54
C LEU A 367 -13.33 -9.43 -8.03
N GLY A 368 -13.59 -8.21 -7.58
CA GLY A 368 -14.03 -7.90 -6.23
C GLY A 368 -15.36 -8.56 -5.85
N TRP A 369 -16.15 -9.02 -6.84
CA TRP A 369 -17.34 -9.81 -6.57
C TRP A 369 -17.05 -11.10 -5.78
N GLY A 370 -15.88 -11.69 -5.90
CA GLY A 370 -15.43 -12.86 -5.14
C GLY A 370 -15.20 -12.58 -3.64
N LEU A 371 -15.04 -11.31 -3.25
CA LEU A 371 -14.81 -10.90 -1.87
C LEU A 371 -16.11 -10.76 -1.09
N ARG A 372 -16.03 -10.95 0.21
CA ARG A 372 -17.18 -10.81 1.12
C ARG A 372 -17.31 -9.34 1.56
N LYS A 373 -18.07 -8.57 0.83
CA LYS A 373 -18.25 -7.13 1.07
C LYS A 373 -18.81 -6.77 2.44
N SER A 374 -19.58 -7.66 3.07
CA SER A 374 -20.18 -7.41 4.38
C SER A 374 -19.19 -7.26 5.52
N VAL A 375 -17.90 -7.58 5.30
CA VAL A 375 -16.84 -7.39 6.29
C VAL A 375 -16.00 -6.14 6.02
N ILE A 376 -16.13 -5.51 4.85
CA ILE A 376 -15.41 -4.28 4.51
C ILE A 376 -15.91 -3.16 5.44
N MET A 377 -14.97 -2.37 5.96
CA MET A 377 -15.31 -1.23 6.82
C MET A 377 -16.13 -0.17 6.06
N PRO A 378 -16.96 0.64 6.76
CA PRO A 378 -17.70 1.74 6.12
C PRO A 378 -16.77 2.71 5.39
N PRO A 379 -17.23 3.32 4.26
CA PRO A 379 -16.39 4.22 3.45
C PRO A 379 -15.84 5.42 4.21
N GLU A 380 -16.63 6.05 5.07
CA GLU A 380 -16.21 7.17 5.91
C GLU A 380 -15.12 6.76 6.91
N THR A 381 -15.22 5.55 7.44
CA THR A 381 -14.24 4.94 8.34
C THR A 381 -12.89 4.75 7.64
N GLN A 382 -12.90 4.22 6.40
CA GLN A 382 -11.68 4.05 5.62
C GLN A 382 -11.04 5.39 5.23
N ARG A 383 -11.85 6.40 4.89
CA ARG A 383 -11.38 7.76 4.60
C ARG A 383 -10.84 8.48 5.84
N GLN A 384 -11.38 8.19 7.03
CA GLN A 384 -10.83 8.68 8.30
C GLN A 384 -9.37 8.23 8.48
N ILE A 385 -9.07 6.94 8.24
CA ILE A 385 -7.70 6.43 8.32
C ILE A 385 -6.78 7.19 7.35
N LEU A 386 -7.20 7.34 6.09
CA LEU A 386 -6.40 8.06 5.11
C LEU A 386 -6.19 9.53 5.51
N SER A 387 -7.21 10.19 6.07
CA SER A 387 -7.12 11.58 6.54
C SER A 387 -6.09 11.73 7.66
N VAL A 388 -6.07 10.81 8.64
CA VAL A 388 -5.07 10.81 9.73
C VAL A 388 -3.67 10.71 9.15
N TYR A 389 -3.40 9.69 8.34
CA TYR A 389 -2.05 9.41 7.86
C TYR A 389 -1.54 10.43 6.83
N VAL A 390 -2.39 10.87 5.88
CA VAL A 390 -1.99 11.87 4.88
C VAL A 390 -1.72 13.22 5.55
N SER A 391 -2.58 13.67 6.46
CA SER A 391 -2.34 14.95 7.17
C SER A 391 -1.09 14.91 8.02
N ALA A 392 -0.86 13.83 8.76
CA ALA A 392 0.36 13.67 9.56
C ALA A 392 1.62 13.60 8.67
N PHE A 393 1.56 12.94 7.51
CA PHE A 393 2.66 12.89 6.55
C PHE A 393 3.01 14.29 6.01
N LEU A 394 2.00 15.06 5.61
CA LEU A 394 2.18 16.43 5.13
C LEU A 394 2.74 17.34 6.22
N ASP A 395 2.19 17.26 7.44
CA ASP A 395 2.63 18.06 8.57
C ASP A 395 4.08 17.74 8.97
N ALA A 396 4.46 16.46 8.99
CA ALA A 396 5.83 16.04 9.28
C ALA A 396 6.84 16.51 8.23
N LEU A 397 6.45 16.58 6.95
CA LEU A 397 7.34 16.99 5.87
C LEU A 397 7.43 18.51 5.66
N HIS A 398 6.34 19.24 5.86
CA HIS A 398 6.24 20.63 5.42
C HIS A 398 6.00 21.63 6.55
N GLN A 399 5.60 21.17 7.75
CA GLN A 399 5.36 22.02 8.91
C GLN A 399 6.29 21.70 10.08
N ASP A 400 7.33 20.89 9.84
CA ASP A 400 8.31 20.46 10.86
C ASP A 400 7.69 19.78 12.10
N LYS A 401 6.50 19.17 11.94
CA LYS A 401 5.79 18.44 13.00
C LYS A 401 6.17 16.97 13.03
N ARG A 402 7.47 16.72 13.19
CA ARG A 402 8.02 15.35 13.20
C ARG A 402 7.53 14.51 14.37
N GLU A 403 6.97 15.13 15.40
CA GLU A 403 6.32 14.46 16.53
C GLU A 403 5.15 13.53 16.12
N TYR A 404 4.62 13.65 14.89
CA TYR A 404 3.67 12.69 14.33
C TYR A 404 4.32 11.41 13.77
N LEU A 405 5.63 11.34 13.60
CA LEU A 405 6.29 10.17 12.98
C LEU A 405 5.99 8.84 13.68
N PRO A 406 5.83 8.76 15.02
CA PRO A 406 5.51 7.48 15.68
C PRO A 406 4.24 6.80 15.15
N ILE A 407 3.26 7.52 14.60
CA ILE A 407 2.05 6.88 14.03
C ILE A 407 2.37 5.99 12.81
N PHE A 408 3.46 6.28 12.09
CA PHE A 408 3.92 5.47 10.97
C PHE A 408 4.69 4.23 11.45
N GLU A 409 5.27 4.27 12.64
CA GLU A 409 5.91 3.12 13.27
C GLU A 409 4.87 2.11 13.78
N SER A 410 3.79 2.61 14.41
CA SER A 410 2.71 1.77 14.91
C SER A 410 1.40 2.55 15.05
N ALA A 411 0.31 1.96 14.59
CA ALA A 411 -1.04 2.51 14.72
C ALA A 411 -1.46 2.79 16.17
N ARG A 412 -0.85 2.12 17.18
CA ARG A 412 -1.15 2.37 18.61
C ARG A 412 -0.96 3.84 19.01
N TYR A 413 -0.07 4.55 18.34
CA TYR A 413 0.19 5.97 18.60
C TYR A 413 -0.87 6.91 18.04
N ALA A 414 -1.81 6.37 17.27
CA ALA A 414 -2.98 7.05 16.72
C ALA A 414 -4.29 6.37 17.12
N ALA A 415 -4.29 5.45 18.09
CA ALA A 415 -5.43 4.57 18.38
C ALA A 415 -6.74 5.34 18.65
N ALA A 416 -6.68 6.47 19.36
CA ALA A 416 -7.87 7.30 19.61
C ALA A 416 -8.39 8.05 18.37
N TRP A 417 -7.60 8.14 17.30
CA TRP A 417 -7.97 8.81 16.04
C TRP A 417 -8.37 7.84 14.96
N LEU A 418 -8.05 6.55 15.15
CA LEU A 418 -8.32 5.49 14.19
C LEU A 418 -9.58 4.70 14.59
N PRO A 419 -10.34 4.24 13.60
CA PRO A 419 -11.45 3.32 13.84
C PRO A 419 -10.93 1.94 14.25
N ASP A 420 -11.85 1.10 14.78
CA ASP A 420 -11.55 -0.30 15.02
C ASP A 420 -11.11 -1.00 13.74
N GLY A 421 -10.01 -1.73 13.81
CA GLY A 421 -9.41 -2.42 12.68
C GLY A 421 -8.08 -3.05 13.04
N TYR A 422 -7.51 -3.82 12.13
CA TYR A 422 -6.15 -4.31 12.28
C TYR A 422 -5.21 -3.58 11.31
N TYR A 423 -4.12 -3.08 11.87
CA TYR A 423 -3.15 -2.24 11.17
C TYR A 423 -1.77 -2.89 11.22
N ILE A 424 -1.14 -3.04 10.06
CA ILE A 424 0.24 -3.48 9.97
C ILE A 424 1.05 -2.32 9.38
N ASN A 425 1.92 -1.75 10.22
CA ASN A 425 2.83 -0.68 9.82
C ASN A 425 4.21 -1.28 9.51
N ASN A 426 4.87 -0.78 8.47
CA ASN A 426 6.32 -0.92 8.29
C ASN A 426 6.93 0.47 8.13
N PHE A 427 8.15 0.65 8.66
CA PHE A 427 8.76 1.96 8.78
C PHE A 427 10.28 1.90 8.72
N GLN A 428 10.88 2.85 8.00
CA GLN A 428 12.35 3.03 7.99
C GLN A 428 12.70 4.51 7.97
N LYS A 429 13.74 4.88 8.73
CA LYS A 429 14.39 6.20 8.70
C LYS A 429 15.78 6.09 8.08
N ALA A 430 16.19 7.11 7.35
CA ALA A 430 17.55 7.21 6.82
C ALA A 430 18.64 7.23 7.92
N SER A 431 18.29 7.67 9.14
CA SER A 431 19.20 7.75 10.28
C SER A 431 19.37 6.42 11.05
N THR A 432 18.65 5.35 10.70
CA THR A 432 18.78 4.03 11.33
C THR A 432 20.13 3.41 11.00
N LEU A 433 20.83 2.90 12.02
CA LEU A 433 22.03 2.07 11.84
C LEU A 433 21.60 0.61 11.66
N TRP A 434 21.72 0.09 10.45
CA TRP A 434 21.37 -1.29 10.16
C TRP A 434 22.43 -2.26 10.69
N LEU A 435 21.98 -3.31 11.34
CA LEU A 435 22.79 -4.42 11.84
C LEU A 435 22.65 -5.64 10.93
N MET A 436 21.44 -5.96 10.49
CA MET A 436 21.11 -7.08 9.59
C MET A 436 19.93 -6.69 8.69
N ASN A 437 20.09 -6.67 7.37
CA ASN A 437 19.02 -6.43 6.40
C ASN A 437 19.01 -7.41 5.20
N PHE A 438 19.98 -8.33 5.15
CA PHE A 438 20.03 -9.48 4.24
C PHE A 438 20.04 -9.18 2.73
N ASP A 439 20.34 -7.96 2.32
CA ASP A 439 20.42 -7.54 0.91
C ASP A 439 21.86 -7.51 0.37
N GLU A 440 22.88 -7.81 1.19
CA GLU A 440 24.29 -7.65 0.85
C GLU A 440 24.88 -8.82 0.04
N ASP A 441 24.47 -10.06 0.34
CA ASP A 441 24.93 -11.27 -0.35
C ASP A 441 23.93 -12.42 -0.18
N GLY A 442 24.31 -13.68 -0.42
CA GLY A 442 23.46 -14.86 -0.25
C GLY A 442 23.89 -15.75 0.93
N ASP A 443 24.67 -15.22 1.89
CA ASP A 443 25.10 -15.95 3.08
C ASP A 443 24.31 -15.48 4.31
N PRO A 444 23.36 -16.28 4.84
CA PRO A 444 22.54 -15.89 5.98
C PRO A 444 23.32 -15.67 7.29
N ALA A 445 24.61 -15.94 7.30
CA ALA A 445 25.51 -15.68 8.43
C ALA A 445 26.21 -14.32 8.33
N THR A 446 26.10 -13.62 7.20
CA THR A 446 26.65 -12.27 7.01
C THR A 446 25.73 -11.23 7.66
N ALA A 447 26.33 -10.27 8.37
CA ALA A 447 25.62 -9.13 8.94
C ALA A 447 25.92 -7.87 8.13
N THR A 448 24.92 -7.02 7.92
CA THR A 448 25.03 -5.70 7.26
C THR A 448 26.07 -4.81 7.96
N HIS A 449 26.10 -4.86 9.29
CA HIS A 449 27.17 -4.23 10.05
C HIS A 449 28.46 -5.05 9.92
N HIS A 450 29.42 -4.55 9.19
CA HIS A 450 30.67 -5.22 8.77
C HIS A 450 31.55 -5.83 9.88
N ALA A 451 31.24 -5.57 11.13
CA ALA A 451 31.91 -6.18 12.29
C ALA A 451 31.02 -7.24 12.97
N GLY A 452 29.94 -7.68 12.33
CA GLY A 452 29.01 -8.65 12.90
C GLY A 452 29.04 -9.99 12.19
N THR A 453 28.70 -11.07 12.93
CA THR A 453 28.43 -12.42 12.40
C THR A 453 27.13 -12.96 13.01
N ILE A 454 26.36 -13.69 12.23
CA ILE A 454 25.08 -14.26 12.65
C ILE A 454 25.22 -15.76 12.87
N HIS A 455 24.68 -16.28 13.97
CA HIS A 455 24.70 -17.69 14.32
C HIS A 455 23.29 -18.16 14.74
N GLY A 456 22.80 -19.21 14.10
CA GLY A 456 21.57 -19.91 14.47
C GLY A 456 21.88 -21.14 15.33
N THR A 457 21.09 -21.41 16.38
CA THR A 457 21.18 -22.62 17.21
C THR A 457 19.79 -23.25 17.30
N ASP A 458 19.70 -24.56 17.18
CA ASP A 458 18.50 -25.39 17.30
C ASP A 458 17.32 -24.96 16.37
N LEU A 459 17.62 -24.18 15.34
CA LEU A 459 16.67 -23.82 14.28
C LEU A 459 16.42 -25.03 13.37
N THR A 460 15.16 -25.25 12.98
CA THR A 460 14.79 -26.26 11.98
C THR A 460 14.95 -25.74 10.55
N LYS A 461 14.90 -24.41 10.38
CA LYS A 461 15.17 -23.71 9.12
C LYS A 461 15.86 -22.38 9.40
N TRP A 462 16.84 -22.06 8.55
CA TRP A 462 17.57 -20.80 8.58
C TRP A 462 18.16 -20.55 7.19
N PHE A 463 17.62 -19.59 6.44
CA PHE A 463 18.07 -19.22 5.11
C PHE A 463 17.49 -17.87 4.69
N GLU A 464 18.13 -17.22 3.74
CA GLU A 464 17.59 -16.02 3.09
C GLU A 464 16.51 -16.39 2.09
N SER A 465 15.50 -15.56 1.99
CA SER A 465 14.34 -15.76 1.12
C SER A 465 13.75 -14.43 0.68
N TRP A 466 12.90 -14.48 -0.31
CA TRP A 466 12.03 -13.36 -0.65
C TRP A 466 10.68 -13.50 0.04
N VAL A 467 10.11 -12.37 0.46
CA VAL A 467 8.71 -12.32 0.90
C VAL A 467 7.81 -12.39 -0.34
N ASN A 468 7.00 -13.44 -0.40
CA ASN A 468 6.05 -13.60 -1.50
C ASN A 468 4.75 -12.84 -1.20
N LEU A 469 4.50 -11.79 -1.98
CA LEU A 469 3.18 -11.20 -2.08
C LEU A 469 2.29 -12.04 -3.00
N LYS A 470 0.99 -11.79 -3.03
CA LYS A 470 0.05 -12.55 -3.89
C LYS A 470 0.39 -12.45 -5.38
N ALA A 471 0.83 -11.29 -5.85
CA ALA A 471 1.13 -11.06 -7.26
C ALA A 471 2.57 -11.45 -7.65
N ARG A 472 3.54 -11.15 -6.80
CA ARG A 472 4.98 -11.37 -7.06
C ARG A 472 5.80 -11.29 -5.76
N PRO A 473 7.02 -11.84 -5.71
CA PRO A 473 7.91 -11.63 -4.57
C PRO A 473 8.34 -10.15 -4.49
N LEU A 474 8.68 -9.71 -3.28
CA LEU A 474 9.40 -8.46 -3.06
C LEU A 474 10.81 -8.56 -3.62
N GLU A 475 11.41 -7.42 -3.96
CA GLU A 475 12.78 -7.35 -4.48
C GLU A 475 13.84 -7.35 -3.36
N SER A 476 13.43 -7.14 -2.09
CA SER A 476 14.29 -7.20 -0.90
C SER A 476 14.33 -8.62 -0.32
N GLN A 477 15.47 -9.05 0.18
CA GLN A 477 15.62 -10.33 0.86
C GLN A 477 15.29 -10.19 2.34
N VAL A 478 14.92 -11.32 2.96
CA VAL A 478 14.62 -11.42 4.40
C VAL A 478 15.15 -12.73 4.94
N LEU A 479 15.37 -12.81 6.23
CA LEU A 479 15.75 -14.05 6.89
C LEU A 479 14.50 -14.89 7.21
N GLN A 480 14.41 -16.10 6.64
CA GLN A 480 13.43 -17.12 6.98
C GLN A 480 13.96 -18.00 8.10
N LEU A 481 13.25 -18.02 9.23
CA LEU A 481 13.56 -18.84 10.38
C LEU A 481 12.40 -19.77 10.72
N ALA A 482 12.72 -20.96 11.25
CA ALA A 482 11.73 -21.83 11.88
C ALA A 482 12.32 -22.61 13.03
N TRP A 483 11.48 -22.97 13.99
CA TRP A 483 11.82 -23.83 15.14
C TRP A 483 10.62 -24.70 15.50
N ASP A 484 10.89 -25.86 16.12
CA ASP A 484 9.84 -26.81 16.50
C ASP A 484 10.34 -27.69 17.64
N ASP A 485 9.64 -27.70 18.76
CA ASP A 485 9.97 -28.48 19.96
C ASP A 485 9.87 -30.00 19.77
N ARG A 486 9.18 -30.43 18.71
CA ARG A 486 9.14 -31.85 18.31
C ARG A 486 10.46 -32.34 17.67
N VAL A 487 11.26 -31.38 17.17
CA VAL A 487 12.58 -31.66 16.56
C VAL A 487 13.69 -31.41 17.54
N ASN A 488 13.72 -30.23 18.17
CA ASN A 488 14.74 -29.80 19.10
C ASN A 488 14.11 -29.44 20.45
N GLN A 489 14.52 -30.11 21.53
CA GLN A 489 13.93 -29.87 22.86
C GLN A 489 14.45 -28.59 23.53
N GLN A 490 15.54 -28.04 23.05
CA GLN A 490 16.09 -26.76 23.55
C GLN A 490 15.47 -25.61 22.75
N PRO A 491 15.24 -24.43 23.38
CA PRO A 491 14.80 -23.25 22.66
C PRO A 491 15.81 -22.87 21.56
N ALA A 492 15.29 -22.63 20.36
CA ALA A 492 16.12 -22.14 19.26
C ALA A 492 16.51 -20.67 19.48
N SER A 493 17.60 -20.25 18.86
CA SER A 493 18.04 -18.86 18.89
C SER A 493 18.68 -18.40 17.59
N LEU A 494 18.61 -17.09 17.33
CA LEU A 494 19.40 -16.36 16.36
C LEU A 494 20.22 -15.31 17.09
N ASN A 495 21.53 -15.30 16.89
CA ASN A 495 22.46 -14.46 17.62
C ASN A 495 23.32 -13.65 16.65
N LEU A 496 23.25 -12.33 16.71
CA LEU A 496 24.21 -11.43 16.10
C LEU A 496 25.34 -11.18 17.09
N HIS A 497 26.55 -11.56 16.76
CA HIS A 497 27.76 -11.25 17.51
C HIS A 497 28.52 -10.12 16.86
N LEU A 498 28.87 -9.09 17.62
CA LEU A 498 29.66 -7.95 17.18
C LEU A 498 31.13 -8.19 17.55
N ALA A 499 32.04 -8.15 16.57
CA ALA A 499 33.47 -8.34 16.80
C ALA A 499 34.08 -7.26 17.71
N ASN A 500 33.52 -6.08 17.70
CA ASN A 500 33.81 -4.97 18.60
C ASN A 500 32.53 -4.54 19.31
N ALA A 501 32.62 -4.28 20.61
CA ALA A 501 31.51 -3.76 21.37
C ALA A 501 31.01 -2.43 20.77
N LEU A 502 29.69 -2.29 20.66
CA LEU A 502 29.03 -1.10 20.12
C LEU A 502 28.30 -0.35 21.25
N ASP A 503 28.43 0.97 21.26
CA ASP A 503 27.73 1.85 22.20
C ASP A 503 26.28 2.06 21.74
N PHE A 504 25.34 1.55 22.55
CA PHE A 504 23.89 1.70 22.31
C PHE A 504 23.29 2.93 23.01
N THR A 505 24.06 3.72 23.78
CA THR A 505 23.53 4.84 24.54
C THR A 505 23.12 6.02 23.65
N SER A 506 23.71 6.14 22.46
CA SER A 506 23.37 7.15 21.47
C SER A 506 22.13 6.82 20.62
N PHE A 507 21.51 5.64 20.86
CA PHE A 507 20.31 5.19 20.17
C PHE A 507 19.11 5.12 21.12
N SER A 508 17.90 5.23 20.58
CA SER A 508 16.65 5.22 21.34
C SER A 508 16.05 3.82 21.47
N ALA A 509 16.18 2.99 20.43
CA ALA A 509 15.52 1.69 20.36
C ALA A 509 16.29 0.69 19.49
N LEU A 510 16.13 -0.61 19.80
CA LEU A 510 16.34 -1.72 18.88
C LEU A 510 15.09 -1.83 18.01
N VAL A 511 15.28 -1.93 16.68
CA VAL A 511 14.18 -2.00 15.71
C VAL A 511 14.36 -3.18 14.76
N PHE A 512 13.26 -3.73 14.25
CA PHE A 512 13.25 -4.74 13.20
C PHE A 512 11.86 -4.87 12.59
N SER A 513 11.78 -5.57 11.45
CA SER A 513 10.52 -5.97 10.83
C SER A 513 10.34 -7.48 10.91
N ALA A 514 9.11 -7.95 11.16
CA ALA A 514 8.81 -9.38 11.20
C ALA A 514 7.39 -9.69 10.72
N THR A 515 7.19 -10.89 10.20
CA THR A 515 5.85 -11.46 9.92
C THR A 515 5.89 -12.99 10.07
N GLN A 516 4.75 -13.60 10.38
CA GLN A 516 4.66 -15.06 10.35
C GLN A 516 4.83 -15.58 8.92
N SER A 517 5.57 -16.66 8.76
CA SER A 517 5.72 -17.37 7.50
C SER A 517 4.73 -18.53 7.42
N GLN A 518 4.29 -18.88 6.21
CA GLN A 518 3.50 -20.07 5.97
C GLN A 518 4.34 -21.32 5.68
N VAL A 519 5.65 -21.20 5.71
CA VAL A 519 6.58 -22.33 5.57
C VAL A 519 6.47 -23.22 6.80
N SER A 520 6.36 -24.54 6.61
CA SER A 520 6.27 -25.49 7.73
C SER A 520 7.47 -25.35 8.68
N SER A 521 7.24 -25.43 9.98
CA SER A 521 8.30 -25.45 11.00
C SER A 521 9.12 -26.76 10.99
N LEU A 522 8.59 -27.84 10.40
CA LEU A 522 9.25 -29.13 10.34
C LEU A 522 10.30 -29.19 9.20
N PRO A 523 11.44 -29.88 9.42
CA PRO A 523 12.38 -30.20 8.37
C PRO A 523 11.74 -31.08 7.29
N LYS A 524 12.27 -31.02 6.07
CA LYS A 524 11.79 -31.85 4.97
C LYS A 524 11.99 -33.35 5.27
N GLY A 525 10.91 -34.12 5.22
CA GLY A 525 10.93 -35.58 5.47
C GLY A 525 10.88 -35.98 6.95
N PHE A 526 10.69 -35.04 7.85
CA PHE A 526 10.43 -35.34 9.26
C PHE A 526 8.94 -35.71 9.44
N GLU A 527 8.68 -36.90 9.98
CA GLU A 527 7.35 -37.36 10.39
C GLU A 527 7.29 -37.37 11.91
N PRO A 528 6.44 -36.55 12.56
CA PRO A 528 6.26 -36.59 14.00
C PRO A 528 5.66 -37.93 14.43
N ASP A 529 6.04 -38.41 15.63
CA ASP A 529 5.46 -39.62 16.22
C ASP A 529 3.94 -39.47 16.37
N LYS A 530 3.17 -40.38 15.78
CA LYS A 530 1.71 -40.30 15.76
C LYS A 530 1.06 -40.35 17.16
N ASP A 531 1.72 -41.02 18.10
CA ASP A 531 1.27 -41.12 19.49
C ASP A 531 1.43 -39.78 20.27
N ALA A 532 2.30 -38.89 19.84
CA ALA A 532 2.50 -37.57 20.43
C ALA A 532 1.45 -36.55 19.93
N SER A 533 0.96 -36.70 18.69
CA SER A 533 -0.01 -35.79 18.07
C SER A 533 -1.43 -35.97 18.65
N GLU A 534 -1.80 -37.16 19.13
CA GLU A 534 -3.11 -37.42 19.77
C GLU A 534 -3.22 -36.84 21.20
N GLN A 535 -2.09 -36.62 21.88
CA GLN A 535 -2.10 -36.06 23.25
C GLN A 535 -2.24 -34.52 23.26
N ASP A 536 -1.83 -33.84 22.21
CA ASP A 536 -1.96 -32.37 22.09
C ASP A 536 -3.32 -31.94 21.49
N GLY A 537 -4.21 -32.87 21.13
CA GLY A 537 -5.56 -32.57 20.59
C GLY A 537 -5.55 -31.95 19.19
N GLU A 538 -4.41 -32.01 18.48
CA GLU A 538 -4.25 -31.48 17.13
C GLU A 538 -4.72 -32.49 16.08
N GLN A 539 -5.91 -32.24 15.53
CA GLN A 539 -6.35 -32.86 14.29
C GLN A 539 -5.66 -32.19 13.10
N ASP A 540 -4.83 -33.01 12.41
CA ASP A 540 -4.57 -32.95 10.98
C ASP A 540 -3.73 -31.80 10.39
N GLU A 541 -2.84 -32.19 9.46
CA GLU A 541 -1.83 -31.42 8.70
C GLU A 541 -2.38 -30.22 7.85
N GLY A 542 -3.63 -29.87 7.98
CA GLY A 542 -4.30 -28.81 7.24
C GLY A 542 -4.60 -27.53 8.04
N GLN A 543 -4.61 -27.60 9.37
CA GLN A 543 -4.92 -26.46 10.22
C GLN A 543 -3.64 -25.79 10.68
N LYS A 544 -3.19 -24.76 9.92
CA LYS A 544 -2.08 -23.87 10.31
C LYS A 544 -2.36 -23.33 11.71
N ASP A 545 -1.41 -23.42 12.61
CA ASP A 545 -1.48 -22.80 13.93
C ASP A 545 -1.71 -21.29 13.73
N LYS A 546 -2.87 -20.83 14.18
CA LYS A 546 -3.30 -19.44 14.06
C LYS A 546 -2.97 -18.62 15.31
N SER A 547 -2.18 -19.18 16.21
CA SER A 547 -1.80 -18.51 17.44
C SER A 547 -0.76 -17.41 17.18
N PRO A 548 -0.81 -16.31 17.93
CA PRO A 548 0.28 -15.34 17.94
C PRO A 548 1.59 -15.99 18.40
N ILE A 549 2.70 -15.59 17.78
CA ILE A 549 4.05 -16.01 18.14
C ILE A 549 4.70 -14.98 19.05
N ASP A 550 5.43 -15.43 20.06
CA ASP A 550 6.20 -14.59 20.98
C ASP A 550 7.62 -15.20 21.19
N TRP A 551 8.59 -14.33 21.48
CA TRP A 551 9.97 -14.69 21.80
C TRP A 551 10.64 -13.64 22.68
N THR A 552 11.81 -13.97 23.23
CA THR A 552 12.61 -13.05 24.03
C THR A 552 13.68 -12.38 23.16
N LEU A 553 13.83 -11.06 23.30
CA LEU A 553 14.95 -10.27 22.78
C LEU A 553 15.95 -10.08 23.92
N GLN A 554 17.24 -10.29 23.65
CA GLN A 554 18.29 -10.17 24.64
C GLN A 554 19.48 -9.39 24.09
N LEU A 555 20.03 -8.51 24.91
CA LEU A 555 21.28 -7.80 24.67
C LEU A 555 22.33 -8.39 25.62
N THR A 556 23.57 -8.56 25.14
CA THR A 556 24.69 -9.00 25.95
C THR A 556 25.79 -7.95 25.92
N ASP A 557 26.32 -7.57 27.09
CA ASP A 557 27.42 -6.60 27.19
C ASP A 557 28.82 -7.25 27.10
N GLY A 558 29.84 -6.41 27.15
CA GLY A 558 31.24 -6.86 27.10
C GLY A 558 31.72 -7.65 28.32
N ASN A 559 30.94 -7.71 29.40
CA ASN A 559 31.21 -8.50 30.61
C ASN A 559 30.40 -9.82 30.59
N GLY A 560 29.56 -10.03 29.58
CA GLY A 560 28.66 -11.18 29.48
C GLY A 560 27.37 -11.05 30.27
N LEU A 561 27.06 -9.86 30.84
CA LEU A 561 25.79 -9.59 31.50
C LEU A 561 24.71 -9.34 30.44
N THR A 562 23.46 -9.70 30.78
CA THR A 562 22.35 -9.62 29.84
C THR A 562 21.25 -8.65 30.28
N ALA A 563 20.52 -8.13 29.28
CA ALA A 563 19.26 -7.42 29.49
C ALA A 563 18.24 -7.93 28.47
N SER A 564 17.00 -8.18 28.90
CA SER A 564 16.00 -8.86 28.07
C SER A 564 14.65 -8.16 28.08
N THR A 565 13.89 -8.35 26.99
CA THR A 565 12.48 -7.98 26.87
C THR A 565 11.74 -9.02 26.03
N GLN A 566 10.42 -9.06 26.07
CA GLN A 566 9.59 -9.96 25.27
C GLN A 566 9.02 -9.22 24.06
N LEU A 567 8.84 -9.93 22.93
CA LEU A 567 8.17 -9.35 21.76
C LEU A 567 6.79 -8.80 22.14
N SER A 568 6.04 -9.56 22.93
CA SER A 568 4.71 -9.20 23.43
C SER A 568 4.67 -7.95 24.34
N THR A 569 5.82 -7.44 24.79
CA THR A 569 5.89 -6.12 25.47
C THR A 569 5.43 -4.98 24.56
N VAL A 570 5.68 -5.11 23.27
CA VAL A 570 5.14 -4.21 22.23
C VAL A 570 3.84 -4.79 21.68
N GLU A 571 3.92 -5.96 21.08
CA GLU A 571 2.81 -6.72 20.53
C GLU A 571 3.31 -8.11 20.09
N PRO A 572 2.58 -9.21 20.34
CA PRO A 572 2.95 -10.51 19.79
C PRO A 572 2.79 -10.51 18.27
N LEU A 573 3.49 -11.42 17.57
CA LEU A 573 3.42 -11.54 16.12
C LEU A 573 2.16 -12.33 15.72
N TYR A 574 1.15 -11.62 15.25
CA TYR A 574 -0.10 -12.21 14.78
C TYR A 574 0.06 -12.96 13.45
N PRO A 575 -0.80 -13.94 13.18
CA PRO A 575 -0.88 -14.61 11.87
C PRO A 575 -1.15 -13.63 10.73
N GLN A 576 -0.80 -14.05 9.51
CA GLN A 576 -1.11 -13.29 8.31
C GLN A 576 -2.62 -13.08 8.15
N VAL A 577 -3.00 -11.88 7.73
CA VAL A 577 -4.39 -11.57 7.36
C VAL A 577 -4.81 -12.39 6.16
N VAL A 578 -5.96 -13.05 6.27
CA VAL A 578 -6.56 -13.85 5.21
C VAL A 578 -7.75 -13.11 4.63
N GLU A 579 -7.80 -12.96 3.32
CA GLU A 579 -8.96 -12.41 2.63
C GLU A 579 -10.19 -13.29 2.84
N ASP A 580 -11.30 -12.68 3.22
CA ASP A 580 -12.58 -13.37 3.30
C ASP A 580 -13.24 -13.43 1.91
N THR A 581 -13.33 -14.62 1.32
CA THR A 581 -13.89 -14.85 -0.01
C THR A 581 -15.21 -15.60 0.06
N ARG A 582 -16.17 -15.21 -0.79
CA ARG A 582 -17.52 -15.80 -0.85
C ARG A 582 -17.54 -17.28 -1.24
N LEU A 583 -16.50 -17.76 -1.91
CA LEU A 583 -16.43 -19.08 -2.53
C LEU A 583 -15.29 -19.94 -1.97
N ALA A 584 -14.69 -19.56 -0.85
CA ALA A 584 -13.60 -20.30 -0.22
C ALA A 584 -13.97 -21.78 0.03
N GLN A 585 -15.19 -22.03 0.46
CA GLN A 585 -15.72 -23.39 0.68
C GLN A 585 -15.82 -24.26 -0.57
N PHE A 586 -15.79 -23.68 -1.78
CA PHE A 586 -15.80 -24.42 -3.05
C PHE A 586 -14.41 -24.54 -3.69
N GLY A 587 -13.33 -24.12 -3.00
CA GLY A 587 -11.96 -24.12 -3.51
C GLY A 587 -11.72 -23.14 -4.66
N TYR A 588 -12.69 -22.29 -4.99
CA TYR A 588 -12.56 -21.24 -5.99
C TYR A 588 -11.98 -20.01 -5.30
N MET A 589 -10.78 -19.59 -5.69
CA MET A 589 -9.99 -18.59 -4.98
C MET A 589 -9.68 -19.06 -3.54
N GLY A 590 -8.72 -19.95 -3.39
CA GLY A 590 -8.28 -20.42 -2.06
C GLY A 590 -7.94 -19.28 -1.12
N SER A 591 -7.80 -19.58 0.17
CA SER A 591 -7.36 -18.64 1.20
C SER A 591 -6.17 -17.81 0.70
N ARG A 592 -6.38 -16.52 0.50
CA ARG A 592 -5.35 -15.60 0.02
C ARG A 592 -4.83 -14.79 1.20
N SER A 593 -3.56 -14.92 1.50
CA SER A 593 -2.87 -14.08 2.47
C SER A 593 -1.57 -13.56 1.88
N GLU A 594 -1.08 -12.46 2.43
CA GLU A 594 0.23 -11.90 2.10
C GLU A 594 1.06 -11.79 3.36
N ALA A 595 2.35 -12.06 3.23
CA ALA A 595 3.30 -11.81 4.28
C ALA A 595 3.63 -10.31 4.33
N ILE A 596 2.95 -9.57 5.17
CA ILE A 596 3.19 -8.14 5.37
C ILE A 596 4.10 -7.97 6.58
N MET A 597 5.31 -7.43 6.36
CA MET A 597 6.27 -7.17 7.42
C MET A 597 5.76 -6.09 8.35
N LYS A 598 5.74 -6.37 9.65
CA LYS A 598 5.38 -5.43 10.71
C LYS A 598 6.63 -4.89 11.37
N TYR A 599 6.71 -3.58 11.53
CA TYR A 599 7.78 -2.90 12.25
C TYR A 599 7.60 -3.01 13.76
N TYR A 600 8.68 -3.28 14.46
CA TYR A 600 8.79 -3.32 15.90
C TYR A 600 9.88 -2.36 16.36
N ALA A 601 9.59 -1.57 17.38
CA ALA A 601 10.55 -0.69 18.05
C ALA A 601 10.54 -0.98 19.55
N PHE A 602 11.68 -1.37 20.08
CA PHE A 602 11.91 -1.67 21.50
C PHE A 602 12.80 -0.59 22.10
N PRO A 603 12.21 0.40 22.81
CA PRO A 603 13.01 1.37 23.56
C PRO A 603 13.95 0.63 24.50
N PHE A 604 15.19 1.09 24.63
CA PHE A 604 16.14 0.42 25.52
C PHE A 604 15.72 0.42 26.99
N SER A 605 14.80 1.31 27.37
CA SER A 605 14.16 1.30 28.69
C SER A 605 13.21 0.12 28.94
N SER A 606 12.79 -0.59 27.88
CA SER A 606 11.95 -1.80 28.00
C SER A 606 12.76 -3.06 28.30
N PHE A 607 14.08 -3.01 28.16
CA PHE A 607 14.97 -4.13 28.49
C PHE A 607 15.25 -4.14 30.00
N THR A 608 15.00 -5.27 30.64
CA THR A 608 15.27 -5.49 32.05
C THR A 608 16.66 -6.13 32.20
N PRO A 609 17.65 -5.44 32.77
CA PRO A 609 18.97 -6.00 32.99
C PRO A 609 18.92 -7.03 34.14
N GLU A 610 19.73 -8.09 34.03
CA GLU A 610 19.90 -9.09 35.10
C GLU A 610 20.71 -8.53 36.27
N SER A 611 21.46 -7.46 36.06
CA SER A 611 22.32 -6.82 37.05
C SER A 611 22.42 -5.31 36.78
N ASP A 612 22.52 -4.50 37.85
CA ASP A 612 22.80 -3.06 37.75
C ASP A 612 24.17 -2.74 37.11
N ALA A 613 25.04 -3.75 36.99
CA ALA A 613 26.36 -3.65 36.34
C ALA A 613 26.29 -3.84 34.81
N PHE A 614 25.09 -4.08 34.23
CA PHE A 614 24.93 -4.18 32.78
C PHE A 614 25.32 -2.86 32.10
N ASP A 615 26.21 -2.97 31.10
CA ASP A 615 26.86 -1.83 30.45
C ASP A 615 26.39 -1.68 28.99
N ARG A 616 25.49 -0.74 28.75
CA ARG A 616 24.93 -0.44 27.42
C ARG A 616 25.93 0.28 26.49
N GLU A 617 27.03 0.84 27.02
CA GLU A 617 28.10 1.42 26.22
C GLU A 617 28.95 0.33 25.50
N ARG A 618 28.78 -0.94 25.87
CA ARG A 618 29.64 -2.04 25.41
C ARG A 618 28.86 -3.30 25.01
N ILE A 619 27.84 -3.15 24.16
CA ILE A 619 27.05 -4.31 23.68
C ILE A 619 27.87 -5.12 22.69
N THR A 620 27.93 -6.45 22.91
CA THR A 620 28.65 -7.42 22.09
C THR A 620 27.74 -8.40 21.34
N ALA A 621 26.47 -8.54 21.77
CA ALA A 621 25.50 -9.36 21.03
C ALA A 621 24.07 -8.87 21.14
N VAL A 622 23.29 -9.17 20.08
CA VAL A 622 21.83 -9.06 20.03
C VAL A 622 21.28 -10.45 19.70
N SER A 623 20.37 -10.95 20.53
CA SER A 623 19.83 -12.32 20.40
C SER A 623 18.30 -12.33 20.33
N PHE A 624 17.78 -13.19 19.47
CA PHE A 624 16.37 -13.57 19.37
C PHE A 624 16.26 -14.99 19.94
N LEU A 625 15.64 -15.15 21.11
CA LEU A 625 15.51 -16.42 21.81
C LEU A 625 14.08 -16.92 21.63
N PHE A 626 13.88 -17.97 20.86
CA PHE A 626 12.55 -18.51 20.54
C PHE A 626 12.07 -19.47 21.65
N ASP A 627 11.94 -18.91 22.86
CA ASP A 627 11.68 -19.61 24.12
C ASP A 627 10.22 -19.49 24.60
N ARG A 628 9.40 -18.66 23.95
CA ARG A 628 8.02 -18.36 24.39
C ARG A 628 6.98 -19.15 23.61
N SER A 629 7.23 -19.43 22.36
CA SER A 629 6.37 -20.26 21.49
C SER A 629 7.07 -21.58 21.19
N LYS A 630 6.38 -22.71 21.44
CA LYS A 630 6.94 -24.05 21.23
C LYS A 630 7.40 -24.29 19.80
N ARG A 631 6.70 -23.68 18.83
CA ARG A 631 6.99 -23.79 17.40
C ARG A 631 6.64 -22.50 16.70
N GLY A 632 7.31 -22.24 15.58
CA GLY A 632 7.04 -21.05 14.77
C GLY A 632 7.82 -21.06 13.47
N SER A 633 7.36 -20.24 12.53
CA SER A 633 8.02 -19.96 11.28
C SER A 633 7.81 -18.48 10.95
N VAL A 634 8.89 -17.73 10.79
CA VAL A 634 8.86 -16.28 10.69
C VAL A 634 9.81 -15.77 9.62
N TYR A 635 9.49 -14.61 9.06
CA TYR A 635 10.43 -13.74 8.37
C TYR A 635 10.90 -12.65 9.34
N ILE A 636 12.18 -12.33 9.34
CA ILE A 636 12.78 -11.21 10.08
C ILE A 636 13.63 -10.41 9.09
N ASP A 637 13.57 -9.08 9.20
CA ASP A 637 14.32 -8.16 8.35
C ASP A 637 14.59 -6.84 9.07
N ASP A 638 15.47 -6.02 8.48
CA ASP A 638 15.70 -4.63 8.90
C ASP A 638 16.02 -4.48 10.39
N VAL A 639 16.86 -5.38 10.93
CA VAL A 639 17.30 -5.25 12.33
C VAL A 639 18.31 -4.12 12.44
N GLY A 640 18.03 -3.15 13.32
CA GLY A 640 18.85 -1.96 13.43
C GLY A 640 18.67 -1.19 14.74
N LEU A 641 19.37 -0.07 14.82
CA LEU A 641 19.32 0.85 15.94
C LEU A 641 18.77 2.19 15.49
N ALA A 642 17.61 2.56 16.04
CA ALA A 642 16.99 3.85 15.76
C ALA A 642 17.64 4.96 16.58
N ARG A 643 17.94 6.10 15.94
CA ARG A 643 18.38 7.31 16.65
C ARG A 643 17.18 8.05 17.22
N PRO A 644 17.35 8.78 18.35
CA PRO A 644 16.36 9.77 18.76
C PRO A 644 16.08 10.72 17.59
N ASP A 645 14.82 11.14 17.44
CA ASP A 645 14.55 12.25 16.53
C ASP A 645 15.25 13.49 17.08
N ASP A 646 16.08 14.13 16.28
CA ASP A 646 16.62 15.45 16.59
C ASP A 646 15.41 16.40 16.70
N ARG A 647 15.03 16.74 17.93
CA ARG A 647 13.96 17.68 18.24
C ARG A 647 14.45 19.11 18.06
#